data_58b7447e5d0bed9d68ce20b90bcf1e51
#
_entry.id   58b7447e5d0bed9d68ce20b90bcf1e51
#
_cell.length_a   1.000
_cell.length_b   1.000
_cell.length_c   1.000
_cell.angle_alpha   90.00
_cell.angle_beta   90.00
_cell.angle_gamma   90.00
#
_symmetry.space_group_name_H-M   'P 1'
#
loop_
_entity.id
_entity.type
_entity.pdbx_description
1 polymer ?
#
loop_
_entity_poly.entity_id
_entity_poly.type
_entity_poly.pdbx_seq_one_letter_code
_entity_poly.pdbx_strand_id
1 'polypeptide(L)'
;MTLPSRSALFKLGCRVCHELPPVERVQVEDHAAELRRNDALFARWAAGYGVIRHDPLTQVRVDAMLRRADEHAQGLDRSGWLGQLIAADRVASAGLWLVAHMTYAREVRRDGRALPAEAFKPMPEGHTGGSLNMVPAYVGYLVANSLSGMTRGWIMGQGHCVAAIDALNLWVGNLHPAHAGRYDLSDAGLSRFVADFYSYAIRSDGTPASPLGSHVNAHTVGGVSEGGYLGFAELLWPHMPLHGERLVAFLSDGAFEEQRGSDWAPRWWRATDCGLAVPIMILNGRRIEQRSNIEQAGGERWLHRHLRLNGFEPIGLDGRDPASFAWGILEIETRQQAQVGSDHPSAESARLGYGIAEAPKGFGFPGAGGNRAHNLPLEGNPASDTAAREAFNTAAQHLWVAPAELDAALAALTTHASQGRARERDHAMATRNVALPRLPVPDWKKVGTSSSPMAALDEYVLQVVRENPQLRPRTGNPDELRSNKFDRTLDALKHRVTFPEHGVAEARDGAVITALNEEAVICAALGNKGGINLAVTYEAFGVKMLGALRQEIIVARHLTEAGRPPGWLSVPVLLTSHTWENAKNEQSHQDPTLVEALLGEMADTSSVGFPVDANSALAMLRACYASHGRIVALVVPKREVVTRLTGEQSACLAVNGAAVVHGDPRAAQALLVAIGAYQLEQALQAADRLDEHQMRTAVICLGEPARLRQPRDAHEAPFTLDDTALSALFPTTVPWCSCSMRAAPWWQSSCCRSAC
;
A
#
# COMPACT_ATOMS: atom_id res chain seq x y z
N MET A 1 20.64 7.70 -44.67
CA MET A 1 19.31 7.19 -44.36
C MET A 1 18.73 8.06 -43.26
N THR A 2 17.61 8.72 -43.53
CA THR A 2 16.92 9.55 -42.55
C THR A 2 16.39 8.66 -41.39
N LEU A 3 16.77 9.01 -40.15
CA LEU A 3 16.19 8.42 -38.96
C LEU A 3 14.67 8.28 -39.12
N PRO A 4 14.05 7.14 -38.73
CA PRO A 4 12.61 7.03 -38.75
C PRO A 4 12.04 8.23 -38.00
N SER A 5 11.02 8.86 -38.58
CA SER A 5 10.42 10.08 -37.98
C SER A 5 10.13 9.82 -36.50
N ARG A 6 10.33 10.80 -35.62
CA ARG A 6 9.98 10.72 -34.19
C ARG A 6 8.60 10.09 -33.97
N SER A 7 7.67 10.20 -34.92
CA SER A 7 6.33 9.63 -34.85
C SER A 7 6.29 8.09 -34.93
N ALA A 8 7.21 7.43 -35.65
CA ALA A 8 7.24 5.97 -35.77
C ALA A 8 7.83 5.29 -34.52
N LEU A 9 8.89 5.88 -33.95
CA LEU A 9 9.50 5.43 -32.69
C LEU A 9 8.54 5.52 -31.49
N PHE A 10 7.51 6.32 -31.58
CA PHE A 10 6.62 6.70 -30.51
C PHE A 10 5.13 6.41 -30.76
N LYS A 11 4.80 5.37 -31.52
CA LYS A 11 3.50 4.74 -31.32
C LYS A 11 3.50 4.02 -29.98
N LEU A 12 3.31 4.82 -28.95
CA LEU A 12 3.46 4.43 -27.54
C LEU A 12 2.63 3.21 -27.15
N GLY A 13 1.50 2.99 -27.80
CA GLY A 13 0.64 1.83 -27.53
C GLY A 13 1.17 0.50 -28.08
N CYS A 14 2.21 0.48 -28.95
CA CYS A 14 2.77 -0.79 -29.45
C CYS A 14 3.80 -1.35 -28.47
N ARG A 15 3.79 -2.65 -28.24
CA ARG A 15 4.70 -3.39 -27.36
C ARG A 15 5.86 -4.00 -28.11
N VAL A 16 5.56 -4.57 -29.28
CA VAL A 16 6.45 -5.33 -30.12
C VAL A 16 6.32 -4.88 -31.58
N CYS A 17 7.34 -5.16 -32.37
CA CYS A 17 7.46 -4.64 -33.72
C CYS A 17 6.31 -5.07 -34.66
N HIS A 18 5.77 -6.28 -34.50
CA HIS A 18 4.70 -6.78 -35.36
C HIS A 18 3.35 -6.05 -35.20
N GLU A 19 3.16 -5.29 -34.12
CA GLU A 19 1.97 -4.44 -33.90
C GLU A 19 2.02 -3.13 -34.67
N LEU A 20 3.20 -2.78 -35.18
CA LEU A 20 3.37 -1.59 -35.99
C LEU A 20 2.75 -1.76 -37.39
N PRO A 21 2.28 -0.66 -38.02
CA PRO A 21 1.93 -0.68 -39.43
C PRO A 21 3.08 -1.20 -40.28
N PRO A 22 2.81 -1.92 -41.39
CA PRO A 22 3.83 -2.62 -42.16
C PRO A 22 5.06 -1.76 -42.56
N VAL A 23 4.85 -0.52 -42.96
CA VAL A 23 5.92 0.40 -43.35
C VAL A 23 6.80 0.77 -42.17
N GLU A 24 6.19 1.10 -41.02
CA GLU A 24 6.93 1.46 -39.79
C GLU A 24 7.65 0.24 -39.21
N ARG A 25 7.06 -0.93 -39.30
CA ARG A 25 7.67 -2.20 -38.88
C ARG A 25 8.97 -2.45 -39.62
N VAL A 26 8.98 -2.37 -40.95
CA VAL A 26 10.19 -2.54 -41.76
C VAL A 26 11.26 -1.52 -41.38
N GLN A 27 10.88 -0.26 -41.16
CA GLN A 27 11.82 0.79 -40.73
C GLN A 27 12.46 0.48 -39.38
N VAL A 28 11.70 -0.02 -38.41
CA VAL A 28 12.20 -0.39 -37.09
C VAL A 28 13.09 -1.63 -37.17
N GLU A 29 12.69 -2.65 -37.93
CA GLU A 29 13.49 -3.86 -38.16
C GLU A 29 14.83 -3.54 -38.80
N ASP A 30 14.85 -2.69 -39.88
CA ASP A 30 16.05 -2.24 -40.56
C ASP A 30 16.96 -1.44 -39.63
N HIS A 31 16.41 -0.50 -38.86
CA HIS A 31 17.20 0.30 -37.92
C HIS A 31 17.79 -0.56 -36.79
N ALA A 32 17.04 -1.48 -36.22
CA ALA A 32 17.55 -2.43 -35.22
C ALA A 32 18.69 -3.31 -35.83
N ALA A 33 18.54 -3.74 -37.10
CA ALA A 33 19.57 -4.48 -37.78
C ALA A 33 20.84 -3.64 -38.03
N GLU A 34 20.69 -2.35 -38.35
CA GLU A 34 21.80 -1.41 -38.49
C GLU A 34 22.54 -1.22 -37.15
N LEU A 35 21.83 -1.02 -36.02
CA LEU A 35 22.42 -0.91 -34.69
C LEU A 35 23.27 -2.14 -34.36
N ARG A 36 22.75 -3.35 -34.60
CA ARG A 36 23.48 -4.61 -34.36
C ARG A 36 24.72 -4.74 -35.27
N ARG A 37 24.70 -4.23 -36.51
CA ARG A 37 25.87 -4.26 -37.39
C ARG A 37 26.98 -3.29 -36.99
N ASN A 38 26.57 -2.14 -36.43
CA ASN A 38 27.51 -1.04 -36.15
C ASN A 38 28.11 -1.10 -34.73
N ASP A 39 27.49 -1.84 -33.80
CA ASP A 39 27.90 -1.94 -32.40
C ASP A 39 27.85 -3.41 -31.93
N ALA A 40 29.04 -4.02 -31.81
CA ALA A 40 29.16 -5.43 -31.39
C ALA A 40 28.63 -5.70 -29.98
N LEU A 41 28.73 -4.72 -29.04
CA LEU A 41 28.22 -4.85 -27.71
C LEU A 41 26.70 -4.77 -27.71
N PHE A 42 26.14 -3.87 -28.51
CA PHE A 42 24.69 -3.81 -28.73
C PHE A 42 24.17 -5.09 -29.40
N ALA A 43 24.88 -5.66 -30.37
CA ALA A 43 24.50 -6.93 -30.96
C ALA A 43 24.51 -8.08 -29.94
N ARG A 44 25.48 -8.09 -29.02
CA ARG A 44 25.57 -9.06 -27.95
C ARG A 44 24.37 -8.92 -26.98
N TRP A 45 24.00 -7.71 -26.59
CA TRP A 45 22.79 -7.47 -25.78
C TRP A 45 21.53 -7.89 -26.55
N ALA A 46 21.38 -7.46 -27.80
CA ALA A 46 20.21 -7.73 -28.63
C ALA A 46 19.94 -9.23 -28.86
N ALA A 47 20.94 -10.09 -28.71
CA ALA A 47 20.79 -11.55 -28.77
C ALA A 47 20.03 -12.12 -27.58
N GLY A 48 19.96 -11.38 -26.44
CA GLY A 48 19.32 -11.83 -25.20
C GLY A 48 20.07 -12.92 -24.45
N TYR A 49 19.39 -13.53 -23.47
CA TYR A 49 19.95 -14.65 -22.70
C TYR A 49 18.82 -15.61 -22.21
N GLY A 50 19.05 -16.91 -22.23
CA GLY A 50 18.08 -17.90 -21.78
C GLY A 50 16.75 -17.76 -22.53
N VAL A 51 15.68 -17.41 -21.83
CA VAL A 51 14.34 -17.15 -22.38
C VAL A 51 14.09 -15.67 -22.72
N ILE A 52 14.98 -14.78 -22.28
CA ILE A 52 14.86 -13.34 -22.53
C ILE A 52 15.25 -13.04 -23.98
N ARG A 53 14.41 -12.28 -24.67
CA ARG A 53 14.62 -11.83 -26.05
C ARG A 53 14.21 -10.37 -26.18
N HIS A 54 14.90 -9.62 -27.01
CA HIS A 54 14.64 -8.21 -27.26
C HIS A 54 14.01 -8.03 -28.64
N ASP A 55 12.75 -7.58 -28.64
CA ASP A 55 12.07 -7.23 -29.88
C ASP A 55 12.77 -6.04 -30.58
N PRO A 56 12.78 -5.97 -31.93
CA PRO A 56 13.37 -4.83 -32.65
C PRO A 56 12.86 -3.46 -32.17
N LEU A 57 11.59 -3.34 -31.76
CA LEU A 57 11.04 -2.10 -31.21
C LEU A 57 11.71 -1.75 -29.88
N THR A 58 11.90 -2.72 -28.98
CA THR A 58 12.65 -2.52 -27.73
C THR A 58 14.09 -2.12 -28.01
N GLN A 59 14.77 -2.74 -28.99
CA GLN A 59 16.13 -2.41 -29.34
C GLN A 59 16.27 -0.93 -29.75
N VAL A 60 15.37 -0.44 -30.60
CA VAL A 60 15.37 0.96 -31.06
C VAL A 60 15.02 1.93 -29.92
N ARG A 61 14.06 1.58 -29.04
CA ARG A 61 13.69 2.37 -27.85
C ARG A 61 14.85 2.49 -26.86
N VAL A 62 15.54 1.40 -26.61
CA VAL A 62 16.73 1.37 -25.74
C VAL A 62 17.87 2.21 -26.35
N ASP A 63 18.14 2.10 -27.65
CA ASP A 63 19.13 2.97 -28.29
C ASP A 63 18.80 4.46 -28.13
N ALA A 64 17.54 4.84 -28.33
CA ALA A 64 17.10 6.21 -28.12
C ALA A 64 17.22 6.66 -26.65
N MET A 65 16.98 5.75 -25.68
CA MET A 65 17.18 5.99 -24.26
C MET A 65 18.67 6.22 -23.95
N LEU A 66 19.55 5.37 -24.45
CA LEU A 66 21.01 5.47 -24.26
C LEU A 66 21.58 6.77 -24.85
N ARG A 67 21.14 7.18 -26.04
CA ARG A 67 21.55 8.46 -26.63
C ARG A 67 21.18 9.66 -25.77
N ARG A 68 19.97 9.67 -25.22
CA ARG A 68 19.53 10.75 -24.32
C ARG A 68 20.35 10.80 -23.02
N ALA A 69 20.78 9.64 -22.53
CA ALA A 69 21.60 9.57 -21.33
C ALA A 69 23.04 10.05 -21.60
N ASP A 70 23.63 9.75 -22.79
CA ASP A 70 24.92 10.29 -23.21
C ASP A 70 24.93 11.83 -23.25
N GLU A 71 23.82 12.46 -23.71
CA GLU A 71 23.66 13.91 -23.76
C GLU A 71 23.66 14.57 -22.38
N HIS A 72 23.29 13.82 -21.30
CA HIS A 72 23.16 14.34 -19.94
C HIS A 72 24.34 13.95 -19.01
N ALA A 73 25.40 13.33 -19.52
CA ALA A 73 26.68 13.05 -18.85
C ALA A 73 26.55 12.47 -17.41
N GLN A 74 25.80 11.38 -17.23
CA GLN A 74 25.60 10.76 -15.92
C GLN A 74 26.55 9.56 -15.68
N GLY A 75 27.84 9.77 -15.72
CA GLY A 75 28.84 8.89 -15.09
C GLY A 75 29.16 7.54 -15.74
N LEU A 76 28.33 7.01 -16.62
CA LEU A 76 28.60 5.83 -17.44
C LEU A 76 28.56 6.20 -18.91
N ASP A 77 29.42 5.58 -19.71
CA ASP A 77 29.36 5.65 -21.16
C ASP A 77 28.33 4.60 -21.69
N ARG A 78 28.10 4.67 -23.00
CA ARG A 78 27.22 3.73 -23.71
C ARG A 78 27.60 2.27 -23.45
N SER A 79 28.91 1.97 -23.37
CA SER A 79 29.37 0.59 -23.13
C SER A 79 29.05 0.10 -21.72
N GLY A 80 29.16 0.96 -20.73
CA GLY A 80 28.76 0.68 -19.34
C GLY A 80 27.27 0.39 -19.23
N TRP A 81 26.42 1.17 -19.89
CA TRP A 81 24.98 0.94 -19.88
C TRP A 81 24.56 -0.35 -20.60
N LEU A 82 25.16 -0.64 -21.74
CA LEU A 82 24.96 -1.93 -22.44
C LEU A 82 25.43 -3.10 -21.57
N GLY A 83 26.53 -2.92 -20.85
CA GLY A 83 27.00 -3.89 -19.85
C GLY A 83 25.96 -4.19 -18.78
N GLN A 84 25.27 -3.17 -18.25
CA GLN A 84 24.19 -3.34 -17.28
C GLN A 84 22.95 -4.02 -17.88
N LEU A 85 22.57 -3.71 -19.11
CA LEU A 85 21.47 -4.38 -19.80
C LEU A 85 21.78 -5.86 -20.07
N ILE A 86 23.02 -6.19 -20.47
CA ILE A 86 23.48 -7.57 -20.61
C ILE A 86 23.43 -8.30 -19.25
N ALA A 87 23.80 -7.65 -18.16
CA ALA A 87 23.73 -8.19 -16.82
C ALA A 87 22.27 -8.42 -16.37
N ALA A 88 21.38 -7.51 -16.74
CA ALA A 88 19.95 -7.63 -16.43
C ALA A 88 19.31 -8.90 -16.99
N ASP A 89 19.64 -9.29 -18.21
CA ASP A 89 19.12 -10.53 -18.82
C ASP A 89 19.51 -11.76 -18.01
N ARG A 90 20.74 -11.80 -17.50
CA ARG A 90 21.25 -12.90 -16.68
C ARG A 90 20.58 -12.92 -15.30
N VAL A 91 20.44 -11.76 -14.68
CA VAL A 91 19.76 -11.64 -13.38
C VAL A 91 18.28 -11.98 -13.52
N ALA A 92 17.63 -11.62 -14.62
CA ALA A 92 16.25 -12.02 -14.89
C ALA A 92 16.14 -13.54 -15.08
N SER A 93 17.04 -14.16 -15.85
CA SER A 93 17.07 -15.62 -16.02
C SER A 93 17.30 -16.33 -14.68
N ALA A 94 18.28 -15.89 -13.88
CA ALA A 94 18.53 -16.41 -12.55
C ALA A 94 17.36 -16.18 -11.57
N GLY A 95 16.65 -15.06 -11.69
CA GLY A 95 15.43 -14.79 -10.94
C GLY A 95 14.31 -15.77 -11.27
N LEU A 96 14.04 -16.00 -12.55
CA LEU A 96 13.07 -17.00 -13.01
C LEU A 96 13.43 -18.42 -12.51
N TRP A 97 14.72 -18.76 -12.61
CA TRP A 97 15.25 -20.02 -12.11
C TRP A 97 15.01 -20.20 -10.61
N LEU A 98 15.33 -19.19 -9.79
CA LEU A 98 15.16 -19.26 -8.34
C LEU A 98 13.68 -19.29 -7.93
N VAL A 99 12.80 -18.52 -8.58
CA VAL A 99 11.35 -18.57 -8.34
C VAL A 99 10.79 -19.97 -8.57
N ALA A 100 11.19 -20.65 -9.66
CA ALA A 100 10.78 -22.03 -9.92
C ALA A 100 11.26 -22.98 -8.81
N HIS A 101 12.51 -22.81 -8.32
CA HIS A 101 13.04 -23.59 -7.20
C HIS A 101 12.30 -23.29 -5.89
N MET A 102 11.98 -22.02 -5.59
CA MET A 102 11.19 -21.65 -4.40
C MET A 102 9.85 -22.38 -4.35
N THR A 103 9.22 -22.59 -5.49
CA THR A 103 7.94 -23.32 -5.57
C THR A 103 8.12 -24.81 -5.30
N TYR A 104 9.05 -25.47 -5.99
CA TYR A 104 9.07 -26.93 -6.08
C TYR A 104 10.20 -27.59 -5.30
N ALA A 105 11.36 -26.92 -5.10
CA ALA A 105 12.57 -27.55 -4.57
C ALA A 105 12.78 -27.22 -3.09
N ARG A 106 13.49 -28.10 -2.39
CA ARG A 106 14.08 -27.89 -1.06
C ARG A 106 15.60 -27.86 -1.08
N GLU A 107 16.20 -28.20 -2.23
CA GLU A 107 17.63 -28.11 -2.48
C GLU A 107 17.88 -27.29 -3.75
N VAL A 108 19.01 -26.62 -3.78
CA VAL A 108 19.50 -25.84 -4.92
C VAL A 108 20.93 -26.23 -5.22
N ARG A 109 21.26 -26.33 -6.51
CA ARG A 109 22.61 -26.62 -7.00
C ARG A 109 23.02 -25.55 -7.99
N ARG A 110 23.91 -24.65 -7.59
CA ARG A 110 24.39 -23.54 -8.44
C ARG A 110 25.12 -24.01 -9.69
N ASP A 111 25.64 -25.24 -9.71
CA ASP A 111 26.29 -25.82 -10.88
C ASP A 111 25.30 -26.24 -12.01
N GLY A 112 24.00 -26.09 -11.77
CA GLY A 112 22.94 -26.36 -12.74
C GLY A 112 22.64 -27.83 -12.98
N ARG A 113 23.23 -28.76 -12.18
CA ARG A 113 22.91 -30.21 -12.31
C ARG A 113 21.45 -30.47 -11.97
N ALA A 114 20.88 -31.44 -12.69
CA ALA A 114 19.51 -31.89 -12.44
C ALA A 114 19.29 -32.33 -10.98
N LEU A 115 18.13 -31.96 -10.45
CA LEU A 115 17.73 -32.33 -9.10
C LEU A 115 17.12 -33.74 -9.09
N PRO A 116 17.52 -34.60 -8.15
CA PRO A 116 16.88 -35.90 -7.92
C PRO A 116 15.56 -35.73 -7.16
N ALA A 117 14.76 -36.79 -7.08
CA ALA A 117 13.40 -36.76 -6.48
C ALA A 117 13.38 -36.23 -5.03
N GLU A 118 14.35 -36.59 -4.21
CA GLU A 118 14.49 -36.19 -2.83
C GLU A 118 14.84 -34.73 -2.61
N ALA A 119 15.29 -34.05 -3.65
CA ALA A 119 15.58 -32.59 -3.62
C ALA A 119 14.34 -31.72 -3.82
N PHE A 120 13.18 -32.31 -4.08
CA PHE A 120 11.92 -31.61 -4.24
C PHE A 120 11.06 -31.64 -2.98
N LYS A 121 10.17 -30.63 -2.85
CA LYS A 121 9.17 -30.54 -1.76
C LYS A 121 8.14 -31.66 -1.92
N PRO A 122 7.78 -32.40 -0.86
CA PRO A 122 6.68 -33.36 -0.92
C PRO A 122 5.33 -32.68 -1.19
N MET A 123 5.15 -31.44 -0.74
CA MET A 123 4.02 -30.57 -1.01
C MET A 123 4.53 -29.23 -1.53
N PRO A 124 4.68 -29.07 -2.85
CA PRO A 124 5.07 -27.80 -3.45
C PRO A 124 3.96 -26.78 -3.27
N GLU A 125 4.32 -25.52 -3.04
CA GLU A 125 3.38 -24.43 -2.86
C GLU A 125 3.96 -23.11 -3.36
N GLY A 126 3.11 -22.24 -3.94
CA GLY A 126 3.52 -20.94 -4.42
C GLY A 126 2.50 -20.34 -5.40
N HIS A 127 2.60 -19.03 -5.61
CA HIS A 127 1.90 -18.28 -6.66
C HIS A 127 2.88 -18.03 -7.82
N THR A 128 3.23 -19.09 -8.52
CA THR A 128 4.41 -19.16 -9.40
C THR A 128 4.25 -18.28 -10.64
N GLY A 129 3.10 -18.34 -11.32
CA GLY A 129 2.95 -17.69 -12.61
C GLY A 129 3.00 -16.17 -12.55
N GLY A 130 2.36 -15.58 -11.55
CA GLY A 130 2.45 -14.14 -11.32
C GLY A 130 3.86 -13.71 -10.92
N SER A 131 4.53 -14.51 -10.07
CA SER A 131 5.92 -14.26 -9.66
C SER A 131 6.87 -14.32 -10.85
N LEU A 132 6.73 -15.29 -11.75
CA LEU A 132 7.54 -15.35 -12.97
C LEU A 132 7.35 -14.13 -13.88
N ASN A 133 6.12 -13.60 -14.00
CA ASN A 133 5.87 -12.37 -14.74
C ASN A 133 6.45 -11.13 -14.03
N MET A 134 6.56 -11.16 -12.70
CA MET A 134 7.12 -10.05 -11.94
C MET A 134 8.65 -9.96 -12.03
N VAL A 135 9.35 -11.07 -12.34
CA VAL A 135 10.83 -11.08 -12.46
C VAL A 135 11.35 -10.07 -13.49
N PRO A 136 10.92 -10.06 -14.78
CA PRO A 136 11.37 -9.05 -15.74
C PRO A 136 11.03 -7.63 -15.30
N ALA A 137 9.88 -7.42 -14.67
CA ALA A 137 9.43 -6.12 -14.19
C ALA A 137 10.36 -5.55 -13.10
N TYR A 138 10.64 -6.35 -12.07
CA TYR A 138 11.50 -5.90 -10.97
C TYR A 138 12.96 -5.76 -11.39
N VAL A 139 13.47 -6.63 -12.28
CA VAL A 139 14.80 -6.44 -12.88
C VAL A 139 14.86 -5.15 -13.70
N GLY A 140 13.84 -4.86 -14.51
CA GLY A 140 13.76 -3.59 -15.25
C GLY A 140 13.75 -2.37 -14.35
N TYR A 141 13.08 -2.46 -13.18
CA TYR A 141 13.12 -1.43 -12.15
C TYR A 141 14.54 -1.24 -11.57
N LEU A 142 15.24 -2.34 -11.23
CA LEU A 142 16.64 -2.28 -10.75
C LEU A 142 17.56 -1.64 -11.80
N VAL A 143 17.38 -1.99 -13.08
CA VAL A 143 18.11 -1.39 -14.21
C VAL A 143 17.80 0.10 -14.32
N ALA A 144 16.53 0.51 -14.27
CA ALA A 144 16.15 1.92 -14.33
C ALA A 144 16.79 2.73 -13.18
N ASN A 145 16.86 2.14 -11.97
CA ASN A 145 17.56 2.75 -10.85
C ASN A 145 19.08 2.90 -11.13
N SER A 146 19.70 1.85 -11.62
CA SER A 146 21.13 1.83 -11.93
C SER A 146 21.50 2.79 -13.07
N LEU A 147 20.76 2.78 -14.18
CA LEU A 147 20.98 3.66 -15.33
C LEU A 147 20.80 5.14 -15.00
N SER A 148 19.87 5.48 -14.13
CA SER A 148 19.59 6.88 -13.76
C SER A 148 20.41 7.36 -12.54
N GLY A 149 21.12 6.48 -11.85
CA GLY A 149 21.80 6.82 -10.59
C GLY A 149 20.85 7.18 -9.44
N MET A 150 19.58 6.82 -9.54
CA MET A 150 18.55 7.15 -8.55
C MET A 150 17.76 5.92 -8.13
N THR A 151 17.55 5.75 -6.84
CA THR A 151 16.66 4.71 -6.31
C THR A 151 15.23 5.25 -6.23
N ARG A 152 14.26 4.45 -6.66
CA ARG A 152 12.82 4.73 -6.57
C ARG A 152 12.20 3.90 -5.48
N GLY A 153 11.14 4.40 -4.85
CA GLY A 153 10.22 3.55 -4.10
C GLY A 153 9.42 2.65 -5.04
N TRP A 154 8.88 1.56 -4.54
CA TRP A 154 7.97 0.72 -5.30
C TRP A 154 6.80 0.23 -4.45
N ILE A 155 5.69 -0.10 -5.12
CA ILE A 155 4.53 -0.78 -4.56
C ILE A 155 4.08 -1.86 -5.55
N MET A 156 3.49 -2.94 -5.07
CA MET A 156 3.00 -4.04 -5.88
C MET A 156 1.56 -4.41 -5.51
N GLY A 157 0.65 -4.37 -6.48
CA GLY A 157 -0.77 -4.68 -6.29
C GLY A 157 -1.06 -6.16 -6.14
N GLN A 158 -0.25 -7.01 -6.78
CA GLN A 158 -0.31 -8.46 -6.68
C GLN A 158 0.64 -9.00 -5.61
N GLY A 159 0.37 -8.69 -4.34
CA GLY A 159 1.26 -9.00 -3.22
C GLY A 159 1.68 -10.47 -3.10
N HIS A 160 0.87 -11.42 -3.59
CA HIS A 160 1.19 -12.84 -3.64
C HIS A 160 2.35 -13.21 -4.60
N CYS A 161 2.79 -12.28 -5.46
CA CYS A 161 3.94 -12.48 -6.35
C CYS A 161 5.29 -12.19 -5.67
N VAL A 162 5.33 -12.22 -4.35
CA VAL A 162 6.49 -11.90 -3.50
C VAL A 162 7.74 -12.74 -3.80
N ALA A 163 7.58 -13.97 -4.29
CA ALA A 163 8.72 -14.84 -4.62
C ALA A 163 9.71 -14.19 -5.59
N ALA A 164 9.23 -13.41 -6.56
CA ALA A 164 10.10 -12.66 -7.48
C ALA A 164 10.94 -11.61 -6.75
N ILE A 165 10.30 -10.87 -5.84
CA ILE A 165 10.96 -9.80 -5.07
C ILE A 165 12.00 -10.38 -4.13
N ASP A 166 11.64 -11.43 -3.38
CA ASP A 166 12.55 -12.10 -2.44
C ASP A 166 13.74 -12.71 -3.16
N ALA A 167 13.50 -13.44 -4.28
CA ALA A 167 14.55 -14.02 -5.10
C ALA A 167 15.54 -12.96 -5.63
N LEU A 168 15.03 -11.88 -6.19
CA LEU A 168 15.87 -10.83 -6.75
C LEU A 168 16.59 -10.02 -5.69
N ASN A 169 15.94 -9.72 -4.56
CA ASN A 169 16.58 -9.06 -3.43
C ASN A 169 17.70 -9.93 -2.81
N LEU A 170 17.55 -11.26 -2.80
CA LEU A 170 18.62 -12.17 -2.42
C LEU A 170 19.80 -12.04 -3.39
N TRP A 171 19.57 -12.15 -4.71
CA TRP A 171 20.61 -12.05 -5.71
C TRP A 171 21.40 -10.73 -5.65
N VAL A 172 20.72 -9.59 -5.54
CA VAL A 172 21.39 -8.27 -5.52
C VAL A 172 21.83 -7.82 -4.13
N GLY A 173 21.78 -8.68 -3.12
CA GLY A 173 22.21 -8.37 -1.75
C GLY A 173 21.36 -7.28 -1.07
N ASN A 174 20.08 -7.20 -1.42
CA ASN A 174 19.13 -6.20 -0.90
C ASN A 174 18.21 -6.76 0.20
N LEU A 175 18.41 -7.99 0.68
CA LEU A 175 17.63 -8.54 1.79
C LEU A 175 17.75 -7.69 3.05
N HIS A 176 16.72 -7.71 3.89
CA HIS A 176 16.75 -7.05 5.20
C HIS A 176 17.92 -7.59 6.04
N PRO A 177 18.69 -6.73 6.75
CA PRO A 177 19.88 -7.14 7.50
C PRO A 177 19.63 -8.29 8.49
N ALA A 178 18.47 -8.35 9.13
CA ALA A 178 18.08 -9.42 10.05
C ALA A 178 18.03 -10.81 9.38
N HIS A 179 17.91 -10.88 8.06
CA HIS A 179 17.78 -12.11 7.28
C HIS A 179 18.98 -12.39 6.39
N ALA A 180 19.78 -11.35 6.06
CA ALA A 180 20.92 -11.47 5.16
C ALA A 180 21.97 -12.50 5.65
N GLY A 181 22.12 -12.69 6.97
CA GLY A 181 23.01 -13.70 7.54
C GLY A 181 22.47 -15.14 7.50
N ARG A 182 21.16 -15.31 7.26
CA ARG A 182 20.52 -16.63 7.14
C ARG A 182 20.61 -17.20 5.72
N TYR A 183 20.59 -16.31 4.73
CA TYR A 183 20.52 -16.66 3.32
C TYR A 183 21.69 -16.05 2.56
N ASP A 184 22.67 -16.88 2.25
CA ASP A 184 23.79 -16.51 1.38
C ASP A 184 23.66 -17.15 -0.02
N LEU A 185 24.56 -16.82 -0.92
CA LEU A 185 24.54 -17.33 -2.29
C LEU A 185 25.25 -18.67 -2.46
N SER A 186 25.54 -19.40 -1.38
CA SER A 186 26.01 -20.79 -1.44
C SER A 186 24.84 -21.76 -1.73
N ASP A 187 25.17 -22.99 -2.17
CA ASP A 187 24.15 -24.03 -2.33
C ASP A 187 23.35 -24.27 -1.04
N ALA A 188 24.01 -24.20 0.11
CA ALA A 188 23.38 -24.37 1.42
C ALA A 188 22.45 -23.18 1.77
N GLY A 189 22.89 -21.96 1.51
CA GLY A 189 22.08 -20.75 1.75
C GLY A 189 20.86 -20.69 0.85
N LEU A 190 21.04 -20.95 -0.45
CA LEU A 190 19.95 -21.02 -1.43
C LEU A 190 18.99 -22.18 -1.14
N SER A 191 19.48 -23.35 -0.75
CA SER A 191 18.63 -24.49 -0.35
C SER A 191 17.77 -24.13 0.87
N ARG A 192 18.35 -23.45 1.86
CA ARG A 192 17.58 -22.95 3.01
C ARG A 192 16.52 -21.94 2.60
N PHE A 193 16.86 -21.02 1.70
CA PHE A 193 15.95 -20.02 1.19
C PHE A 193 14.72 -20.61 0.50
N VAL A 194 14.91 -21.56 -0.41
CA VAL A 194 13.80 -22.21 -1.11
C VAL A 194 13.00 -23.15 -0.18
N ALA A 195 13.65 -23.81 0.80
CA ALA A 195 12.98 -24.67 1.77
C ALA A 195 12.11 -23.86 2.75
N ASP A 196 12.57 -22.68 3.16
CA ASP A 196 11.85 -21.80 4.07
C ASP A 196 10.62 -21.15 3.42
N PHE A 197 10.62 -20.93 2.12
CA PHE A 197 9.50 -20.35 1.40
C PHE A 197 8.24 -21.23 1.51
N TYR A 198 7.15 -20.70 2.05
CA TYR A 198 5.91 -21.42 2.40
C TYR A 198 6.12 -22.56 3.44
N SER A 199 7.13 -22.46 4.29
CA SER A 199 7.35 -23.49 5.31
C SER A 199 6.31 -23.49 6.43
N TYR A 200 5.65 -22.32 6.66
CA TYR A 200 4.71 -22.09 7.78
C TYR A 200 5.27 -22.45 9.16
N ALA A 201 6.58 -22.60 9.28
CA ALA A 201 7.21 -22.94 10.54
C ALA A 201 7.11 -21.77 11.52
N ILE A 202 6.66 -22.06 12.74
CA ILE A 202 6.53 -21.10 13.82
C ILE A 202 7.56 -21.40 14.90
N ARG A 203 8.23 -20.38 15.43
CA ARG A 203 9.16 -20.47 16.55
C ARG A 203 8.41 -20.64 17.87
N SER A 204 9.14 -21.02 18.92
CA SER A 204 8.57 -21.19 20.26
C SER A 204 7.99 -19.90 20.86
N ASP A 205 8.42 -18.74 20.38
CA ASP A 205 7.90 -17.42 20.77
C ASP A 205 6.66 -16.99 19.98
N GLY A 206 6.14 -17.86 19.08
CA GLY A 206 4.98 -17.58 18.24
C GLY A 206 5.26 -16.80 16.96
N THR A 207 6.52 -16.40 16.71
CA THR A 207 6.89 -15.68 15.49
C THR A 207 7.19 -16.65 14.33
N PRO A 208 7.01 -16.24 13.07
CA PRO A 208 7.42 -17.03 11.91
C PRO A 208 8.91 -17.37 11.95
N ALA A 209 9.26 -18.62 11.68
CA ALA A 209 10.66 -19.05 11.61
C ALA A 209 11.38 -18.47 10.38
N SER A 210 10.61 -18.14 9.35
CA SER A 210 11.07 -17.54 8.10
C SER A 210 10.28 -16.27 7.81
N PRO A 211 10.92 -15.19 7.31
CA PRO A 211 10.22 -13.99 6.85
C PRO A 211 9.53 -14.20 5.50
N LEU A 212 9.82 -15.30 4.81
CA LEU A 212 9.33 -15.56 3.46
C LEU A 212 7.87 -16.01 3.52
N GLY A 213 6.99 -15.16 3.03
CA GLY A 213 5.55 -15.38 3.07
C GLY A 213 4.91 -15.40 1.68
N SER A 214 3.60 -15.59 1.66
CA SER A 214 2.83 -15.59 0.42
C SER A 214 2.47 -14.20 -0.10
N HIS A 215 2.73 -13.15 0.66
CA HIS A 215 2.39 -11.76 0.35
C HIS A 215 3.54 -10.81 0.69
N VAL A 216 3.56 -9.64 0.04
CA VAL A 216 4.46 -8.55 0.38
C VAL A 216 4.19 -8.09 1.80
N ASN A 217 5.22 -7.94 2.59
CA ASN A 217 5.16 -7.51 3.99
C ASN A 217 6.42 -6.74 4.38
N ALA A 218 6.57 -6.40 5.65
CA ALA A 218 7.73 -5.65 6.16
C ALA A 218 9.09 -6.32 5.90
N HIS A 219 9.13 -7.61 5.64
CA HIS A 219 10.35 -8.35 5.34
C HIS A 219 10.68 -8.33 3.84
N THR A 220 9.72 -8.00 2.98
CA THR A 220 9.91 -7.81 1.54
C THR A 220 10.41 -6.40 1.30
N VAL A 221 11.70 -6.23 1.38
CA VAL A 221 12.36 -4.93 1.49
C VAL A 221 12.29 -4.06 0.24
N GLY A 222 12.17 -2.74 0.47
CA GLY A 222 12.11 -1.72 -0.57
C GLY A 222 10.69 -1.34 -1.00
N GLY A 223 9.67 -2.11 -0.63
CA GLY A 223 8.28 -1.72 -0.80
C GLY A 223 7.85 -0.62 0.16
N VAL A 224 7.04 0.32 -0.29
CA VAL A 224 6.57 1.45 0.52
C VAL A 224 5.30 1.13 1.30
N SER A 225 4.64 0.03 1.00
CA SER A 225 3.46 -0.48 1.68
C SER A 225 3.33 -1.97 1.38
N GLU A 226 2.57 -2.71 2.18
CA GLU A 226 2.14 -4.04 1.79
C GLU A 226 1.30 -3.93 0.53
N GLY A 227 1.74 -4.60 -0.53
CA GLY A 227 1.27 -4.36 -1.89
C GLY A 227 -0.12 -4.82 -2.22
N GLY A 228 -0.82 -5.34 -1.27
CA GLY A 228 -2.21 -5.60 -1.53
C GLY A 228 -2.55 -7.00 -1.90
N TYR A 229 -2.86 -7.63 -0.92
CA TYR A 229 -3.73 -8.78 -0.88
C TYR A 229 -5.12 -8.46 -1.45
N LEU A 230 -5.58 -7.20 -1.30
CA LEU A 230 -6.89 -6.71 -1.72
C LEU A 230 -6.83 -5.68 -2.89
N GLY A 231 -5.73 -5.61 -3.63
CA GLY A 231 -5.63 -4.76 -4.81
C GLY A 231 -5.56 -3.24 -4.56
N PHE A 232 -5.54 -2.77 -3.32
CA PHE A 232 -5.58 -1.33 -3.00
C PHE A 232 -4.40 -0.51 -3.55
N ALA A 233 -3.34 -1.15 -4.02
CA ALA A 233 -2.23 -0.44 -4.68
C ALA A 233 -2.71 0.45 -5.84
N GLU A 234 -3.76 0.03 -6.57
CA GLU A 234 -4.39 0.80 -7.65
C GLU A 234 -4.92 2.17 -7.17
N LEU A 235 -5.36 2.26 -5.91
CA LEU A 235 -5.89 3.47 -5.31
C LEU A 235 -4.86 4.25 -4.48
N LEU A 236 -3.80 3.57 -4.00
CA LEU A 236 -2.80 4.16 -3.11
C LEU A 236 -1.72 4.95 -3.85
N TRP A 237 -1.21 4.42 -4.98
CA TRP A 237 -0.03 4.96 -5.65
C TRP A 237 -0.14 6.45 -6.05
N PRO A 238 -1.32 7.01 -6.42
CA PRO A 238 -1.42 8.41 -6.80
C PRO A 238 -1.09 9.39 -5.67
N HIS A 239 -1.15 8.93 -4.43
CA HIS A 239 -1.00 9.73 -3.22
C HIS A 239 0.33 9.51 -2.49
N MET A 240 1.12 8.50 -2.89
CA MET A 240 2.31 8.10 -2.14
C MET A 240 3.52 9.01 -2.30
N PRO A 241 3.99 9.33 -3.52
CA PRO A 241 5.19 10.14 -3.65
C PRO A 241 4.90 11.61 -3.32
N LEU A 242 5.79 12.24 -2.57
CA LEU A 242 5.84 13.68 -2.36
C LEU A 242 6.62 14.36 -3.48
N HIS A 243 6.53 15.69 -3.57
CA HIS A 243 7.31 16.45 -4.54
C HIS A 243 8.81 16.08 -4.45
N GLY A 244 9.41 15.78 -5.60
CA GLY A 244 10.81 15.31 -5.71
C GLY A 244 10.99 13.81 -5.52
N GLU A 245 10.02 13.07 -5.03
CA GLU A 245 10.07 11.61 -4.90
C GLU A 245 9.60 10.91 -6.18
N ARG A 246 9.99 9.63 -6.31
CA ARG A 246 9.64 8.77 -7.44
C ARG A 246 9.16 7.42 -6.95
N LEU A 247 8.08 6.94 -7.55
CA LEU A 247 7.44 5.66 -7.23
C LEU A 247 7.19 4.85 -8.51
N VAL A 248 7.48 3.56 -8.48
CA VAL A 248 6.99 2.61 -9.48
C VAL A 248 5.89 1.77 -8.85
N ALA A 249 4.72 1.73 -9.49
CA ALA A 249 3.60 0.92 -9.05
C ALA A 249 3.42 -0.27 -10.02
N PHE A 250 3.72 -1.48 -9.55
CA PHE A 250 3.46 -2.72 -10.28
C PHE A 250 2.04 -3.18 -9.99
N LEU A 251 1.24 -3.23 -11.04
CA LEU A 251 -0.19 -3.51 -10.98
C LEU A 251 -0.49 -4.80 -11.77
N SER A 252 -1.62 -5.41 -11.56
CA SER A 252 -2.01 -6.61 -12.30
C SER A 252 -3.47 -6.57 -12.74
N ASP A 253 -3.77 -7.29 -13.80
CA ASP A 253 -5.12 -7.41 -14.34
C ASP A 253 -6.10 -8.08 -13.37
N GLY A 254 -5.63 -8.96 -12.48
CA GLY A 254 -6.44 -9.53 -11.40
C GLY A 254 -6.77 -8.49 -10.32
N ALA A 255 -5.78 -7.76 -9.82
CA ALA A 255 -5.97 -6.71 -8.81
C ALA A 255 -6.79 -5.53 -9.36
N PHE A 256 -6.71 -5.25 -10.66
CA PHE A 256 -7.54 -4.23 -11.33
C PHE A 256 -9.04 -4.52 -11.22
N GLU A 257 -9.44 -5.80 -11.19
CA GLU A 257 -10.85 -6.18 -11.01
C GLU A 257 -11.38 -5.84 -9.62
N GLU A 258 -10.50 -5.80 -8.61
CA GLU A 258 -10.85 -5.47 -7.23
C GLU A 258 -10.98 -3.95 -7.05
N GLN A 259 -9.97 -3.19 -7.51
CA GLN A 259 -9.86 -1.77 -7.25
C GLN A 259 -9.45 -0.98 -8.51
N ARG A 260 -10.39 -0.44 -9.25
CA ARG A 260 -10.16 0.24 -10.52
C ARG A 260 -9.61 1.66 -10.36
N GLY A 261 -8.35 1.77 -9.94
CA GLY A 261 -7.69 3.06 -9.72
C GLY A 261 -7.57 3.94 -10.97
N SER A 262 -7.64 3.35 -12.17
CA SER A 262 -7.67 4.11 -13.43
C SER A 262 -8.85 5.08 -13.54
N ASP A 263 -9.93 4.85 -12.82
CA ASP A 263 -11.10 5.75 -12.81
C ASP A 263 -10.82 7.04 -12.00
N TRP A 264 -9.87 7.00 -11.07
CA TRP A 264 -9.64 8.07 -10.10
C TRP A 264 -8.27 8.75 -10.19
N ALA A 265 -7.21 7.98 -10.44
CA ALA A 265 -5.83 8.46 -10.39
C ALA A 265 -5.57 9.76 -11.20
N PRO A 266 -6.02 9.91 -12.45
CA PRO A 266 -5.78 11.14 -13.22
C PRO A 266 -6.50 12.37 -12.65
N ARG A 267 -7.56 12.18 -11.87
CA ARG A 267 -8.25 13.28 -11.19
C ARG A 267 -7.42 13.86 -10.06
N TRP A 268 -6.67 13.01 -9.36
CA TRP A 268 -6.01 13.37 -8.11
C TRP A 268 -4.50 13.50 -8.21
N TRP A 269 -3.86 12.77 -9.11
CA TRP A 269 -2.41 12.84 -9.26
C TRP A 269 -1.97 14.13 -9.96
N ARG A 270 -0.91 14.77 -9.43
CA ARG A 270 -0.21 15.91 -10.03
C ARG A 270 1.28 15.75 -9.71
N ALA A 271 2.14 15.82 -10.72
CA ALA A 271 3.58 15.71 -10.53
C ALA A 271 4.16 16.80 -9.59
N THR A 272 3.48 17.94 -9.51
CA THR A 272 3.91 19.10 -8.72
C THR A 272 3.82 18.89 -7.21
N ASP A 273 2.87 18.10 -6.72
CA ASP A 273 2.66 17.86 -5.29
C ASP A 273 2.57 16.37 -4.90
N CYS A 274 2.37 15.49 -5.89
CA CYS A 274 2.36 14.04 -5.68
C CYS A 274 3.66 13.36 -6.11
N GLY A 275 4.67 14.11 -6.56
CA GLY A 275 5.90 13.53 -7.11
C GLY A 275 5.66 12.74 -8.40
N LEU A 276 6.68 12.02 -8.88
CA LEU A 276 6.55 11.19 -10.08
C LEU A 276 6.08 9.79 -9.72
N ALA A 277 5.10 9.30 -10.45
CA ALA A 277 4.57 7.95 -10.27
C ALA A 277 4.46 7.23 -11.62
N VAL A 278 4.97 6.00 -11.67
CA VAL A 278 5.00 5.17 -12.87
C VAL A 278 4.13 3.93 -12.63
N PRO A 279 2.83 3.97 -12.97
CA PRO A 279 1.97 2.79 -12.92
C PRO A 279 2.28 1.88 -14.12
N ILE A 280 2.48 0.59 -13.86
CA ILE A 280 2.72 -0.44 -14.87
C ILE A 280 1.83 -1.64 -14.59
N MET A 281 0.86 -1.89 -15.45
CA MET A 281 0.04 -3.10 -15.45
C MET A 281 0.83 -4.26 -16.02
N ILE A 282 0.99 -5.33 -15.24
CA ILE A 282 1.48 -6.62 -15.74
C ILE A 282 0.27 -7.41 -16.21
N LEU A 283 0.02 -7.31 -17.51
CA LEU A 283 -1.14 -7.93 -18.17
C LEU A 283 -0.78 -9.35 -18.62
N ASN A 284 -1.21 -10.35 -17.84
CA ASN A 284 -0.98 -11.76 -18.17
C ASN A 284 -2.25 -12.50 -18.62
N GLY A 285 -3.39 -11.83 -18.63
CA GLY A 285 -4.66 -12.32 -19.14
C GLY A 285 -5.36 -13.34 -18.25
N ARG A 286 -4.78 -13.69 -17.09
CA ARG A 286 -5.27 -14.79 -16.24
C ARG A 286 -5.36 -14.41 -14.78
N ARG A 287 -6.45 -14.79 -14.13
CA ARG A 287 -6.54 -14.86 -12.66
C ARG A 287 -6.63 -16.35 -12.23
N ILE A 288 -7.07 -16.67 -11.05
CA ILE A 288 -6.95 -18.00 -10.42
C ILE A 288 -7.29 -19.15 -11.37
N GLU A 289 -8.53 -19.25 -11.84
CA GLU A 289 -9.01 -20.37 -12.65
C GLU A 289 -9.56 -19.97 -14.02
N GLN A 290 -9.48 -18.67 -14.38
CA GLN A 290 -10.08 -18.15 -15.60
C GLN A 290 -9.29 -16.98 -16.19
N ARG A 291 -9.69 -16.53 -17.36
CA ARG A 291 -9.21 -15.27 -17.93
C ARG A 291 -9.64 -14.10 -17.06
N SER A 292 -8.80 -13.06 -16.97
CA SER A 292 -9.17 -11.79 -16.33
C SER A 292 -10.31 -11.11 -17.12
N ASN A 293 -11.04 -10.20 -16.47
CA ASN A 293 -12.08 -9.42 -17.13
C ASN A 293 -11.52 -8.57 -18.28
N ILE A 294 -10.31 -8.04 -18.12
CA ILE A 294 -9.61 -7.32 -19.18
C ILE A 294 -9.45 -8.23 -20.41
N GLU A 295 -8.95 -9.45 -20.22
CA GLU A 295 -8.76 -10.41 -21.30
C GLU A 295 -10.08 -10.83 -21.94
N GLN A 296 -11.13 -11.00 -21.14
CA GLN A 296 -12.48 -11.32 -21.65
C GLN A 296 -13.12 -10.18 -22.44
N ALA A 297 -12.79 -8.93 -22.09
CA ALA A 297 -13.29 -7.73 -22.75
C ALA A 297 -12.54 -7.36 -24.04
N GLY A 298 -11.42 -8.03 -24.32
CA GLY A 298 -10.60 -7.79 -25.52
C GLY A 298 -9.12 -7.50 -25.24
N GLY A 299 -8.65 -7.86 -24.04
CA GLY A 299 -7.23 -7.81 -23.65
C GLY A 299 -6.65 -6.39 -23.63
N GLU A 300 -5.39 -6.28 -24.03
CA GLU A 300 -4.65 -5.03 -24.12
C GLU A 300 -5.43 -3.93 -24.88
N ARG A 301 -6.06 -4.28 -25.97
CA ARG A 301 -6.81 -3.35 -26.83
C ARG A 301 -7.98 -2.68 -26.11
N TRP A 302 -8.67 -3.42 -25.24
CA TRP A 302 -9.71 -2.89 -24.39
C TRP A 302 -9.11 -1.98 -23.31
N LEU A 303 -8.08 -2.46 -22.60
CA LEU A 303 -7.41 -1.71 -21.54
C LEU A 303 -6.83 -0.38 -22.06
N HIS A 304 -6.17 -0.40 -23.22
CA HIS A 304 -5.65 0.81 -23.86
C HIS A 304 -6.74 1.86 -24.08
N ARG A 305 -7.92 1.46 -24.58
CA ARG A 305 -9.05 2.38 -24.78
C ARG A 305 -9.63 2.88 -23.47
N HIS A 306 -9.77 2.00 -22.48
CA HIS A 306 -10.26 2.32 -21.15
C HIS A 306 -9.35 3.34 -20.46
N LEU A 307 -8.05 3.14 -20.47
CA LEU A 307 -7.07 4.06 -19.90
C LEU A 307 -7.11 5.43 -20.60
N ARG A 308 -7.15 5.47 -21.92
CA ARG A 308 -7.26 6.75 -22.66
C ARG A 308 -8.53 7.52 -22.34
N LEU A 309 -9.66 6.83 -22.19
CA LEU A 309 -10.93 7.44 -21.81
C LEU A 309 -10.84 8.07 -20.42
N ASN A 310 -10.10 7.44 -19.51
CA ASN A 310 -9.91 7.93 -18.14
C ASN A 310 -8.74 8.94 -17.99
N GLY A 311 -8.13 9.42 -19.07
CA GLY A 311 -7.13 10.50 -19.00
C GLY A 311 -5.68 10.02 -18.90
N PHE A 312 -5.40 8.74 -19.12
CA PHE A 312 -4.04 8.22 -19.22
C PHE A 312 -3.50 8.26 -20.66
N GLU A 313 -2.16 8.20 -20.76
CA GLU A 313 -1.45 7.88 -21.99
C GLU A 313 -0.85 6.47 -21.87
N PRO A 314 -1.49 5.45 -22.45
CA PRO A 314 -1.00 4.08 -22.39
C PRO A 314 0.31 3.91 -23.18
N ILE A 315 1.26 3.21 -22.59
CA ILE A 315 2.58 2.89 -23.16
C ILE A 315 2.75 1.38 -23.18
N GLY A 316 2.80 0.78 -24.37
CA GLY A 316 2.96 -0.65 -24.56
C GLY A 316 4.39 -1.11 -24.25
N LEU A 317 4.51 -2.13 -23.41
CA LEU A 317 5.76 -2.76 -23.00
C LEU A 317 5.73 -4.26 -23.31
N ASP A 318 6.87 -4.81 -23.73
CA ASP A 318 7.04 -6.27 -23.75
C ASP A 318 7.26 -6.75 -22.30
N GLY A 319 6.26 -7.39 -21.73
CA GLY A 319 6.29 -7.88 -20.34
C GLY A 319 7.26 -9.05 -20.09
N ARG A 320 7.96 -9.51 -21.13
CA ARG A 320 8.97 -10.57 -21.07
C ARG A 320 10.40 -10.01 -20.97
N ASP A 321 10.56 -8.70 -21.17
CA ASP A 321 11.83 -8.06 -21.41
C ASP A 321 12.15 -7.00 -20.35
N PRO A 322 13.14 -7.21 -19.47
CA PRO A 322 13.53 -6.23 -18.45
C PRO A 322 13.97 -4.88 -19.05
N ALA A 323 14.56 -4.87 -20.24
CA ALA A 323 14.96 -3.62 -20.89
C ALA A 323 13.75 -2.79 -21.34
N SER A 324 12.65 -3.44 -21.72
CA SER A 324 11.38 -2.78 -22.03
C SER A 324 10.78 -2.09 -20.80
N PHE A 325 10.83 -2.74 -19.64
CA PHE A 325 10.41 -2.12 -18.37
C PHE A 325 11.30 -0.93 -17.99
N ALA A 326 12.62 -1.07 -18.08
CA ALA A 326 13.55 0.02 -17.76
C ALA A 326 13.30 1.24 -18.65
N TRP A 327 13.16 1.03 -19.98
CA TRP A 327 12.79 2.09 -20.92
C TRP A 327 11.43 2.73 -20.54
N GLY A 328 10.41 1.92 -20.26
CA GLY A 328 9.07 2.40 -19.93
C GLY A 328 9.05 3.28 -18.66
N ILE A 329 9.77 2.88 -17.62
CA ILE A 329 9.91 3.66 -16.38
C ILE A 329 10.52 5.03 -16.69
N LEU A 330 11.67 5.04 -17.38
CA LEU A 330 12.39 6.28 -17.68
C LEU A 330 11.63 7.18 -18.66
N GLU A 331 10.92 6.61 -19.64
CA GLU A 331 10.11 7.36 -20.60
C GLU A 331 8.90 8.02 -19.93
N ILE A 332 8.18 7.31 -19.08
CA ILE A 332 7.04 7.86 -18.32
C ILE A 332 7.50 9.02 -17.43
N GLU A 333 8.59 8.84 -16.67
CA GLU A 333 9.15 9.91 -15.85
C GLU A 333 9.58 11.14 -16.64
N THR A 334 10.23 10.93 -17.78
CA THR A 334 10.66 12.03 -18.67
C THR A 334 9.45 12.87 -19.12
N ARG A 335 8.34 12.21 -19.48
CA ARG A 335 7.10 12.88 -19.86
C ARG A 335 6.45 13.63 -18.71
N GLN A 336 6.44 13.06 -17.53
CA GLN A 336 5.91 13.70 -16.34
C GLN A 336 6.74 14.92 -15.94
N GLN A 337 8.06 14.84 -16.03
CA GLN A 337 8.95 15.98 -15.75
C GLN A 337 8.76 17.14 -16.72
N ALA A 338 8.52 16.87 -18.00
CA ALA A 338 8.22 17.91 -18.98
C ALA A 338 6.92 18.66 -18.66
N GLN A 339 5.99 18.05 -17.92
CA GLN A 339 4.75 18.70 -17.49
C GLN A 339 4.94 19.61 -16.27
N VAL A 340 5.92 19.33 -15.40
CA VAL A 340 6.17 20.13 -14.18
C VAL A 340 6.61 21.57 -14.51
N GLY A 341 7.30 21.77 -15.65
CA GLY A 341 7.79 23.09 -16.09
C GLY A 341 6.81 23.90 -16.95
N SER A 342 5.59 23.40 -17.18
CA SER A 342 4.62 24.04 -18.08
C SER A 342 3.55 24.80 -17.28
N ASP A 343 3.52 26.13 -17.40
CA ASP A 343 2.55 27.00 -16.69
C ASP A 343 1.09 26.74 -17.10
N HIS A 344 0.85 26.20 -18.29
CA HIS A 344 -0.47 25.81 -18.81
C HIS A 344 -0.41 24.51 -19.59
N PRO A 345 -0.41 23.35 -18.93
CA PRO A 345 -0.56 22.09 -19.68
C PRO A 345 -1.93 22.10 -20.37
N SER A 346 -1.95 22.00 -21.70
CA SER A 346 -3.21 21.72 -22.41
C SER A 346 -3.78 20.40 -21.87
N ALA A 347 -5.09 20.22 -21.91
CA ALA A 347 -5.73 18.99 -21.41
C ALA A 347 -5.14 17.71 -22.06
N GLU A 348 -4.60 17.80 -23.27
CA GLU A 348 -3.92 16.71 -23.98
C GLU A 348 -2.47 16.49 -23.52
N SER A 349 -1.75 17.54 -23.10
CA SER A 349 -0.36 17.44 -22.62
C SER A 349 -0.23 16.95 -21.17
N ALA A 350 -1.32 16.89 -20.43
CA ALA A 350 -1.36 16.54 -19.00
C ALA A 350 -1.72 15.06 -18.72
N ARG A 351 -1.69 14.20 -19.73
CA ARG A 351 -2.03 12.77 -19.53
C ARG A 351 -0.94 12.05 -18.76
N LEU A 352 -1.37 11.28 -17.78
CA LEU A 352 -0.51 10.44 -16.97
C LEU A 352 -0.08 9.18 -17.76
N GLY A 353 1.23 8.97 -17.93
CA GLY A 353 1.74 7.77 -18.57
C GLY A 353 1.38 6.51 -17.77
N TYR A 354 0.95 5.45 -18.46
CA TYR A 354 0.59 4.17 -17.86
C TYR A 354 1.16 3.03 -18.70
N GLY A 355 2.10 2.25 -18.14
CA GLY A 355 2.69 1.10 -18.82
C GLY A 355 1.73 -0.08 -18.88
N ILE A 356 1.59 -0.71 -20.06
CA ILE A 356 0.89 -1.98 -20.24
C ILE A 356 1.94 -3.00 -20.66
N ALA A 357 2.36 -3.87 -19.74
CA ALA A 357 3.36 -4.90 -19.95
C ALA A 357 2.68 -6.26 -20.14
N GLU A 358 2.52 -6.71 -21.37
CA GLU A 358 1.87 -7.98 -21.66
C GLU A 358 2.88 -9.12 -21.77
N ALA A 359 2.56 -10.23 -21.09
CA ALA A 359 3.30 -11.50 -21.17
C ALA A 359 2.36 -12.67 -20.83
N PRO A 360 2.59 -13.87 -21.36
CA PRO A 360 1.83 -15.03 -20.92
C PRO A 360 2.08 -15.30 -19.43
N LYS A 361 1.03 -15.62 -18.67
CA LYS A 361 1.15 -15.97 -17.25
C LYS A 361 2.12 -17.13 -17.08
N GLY A 362 3.12 -16.97 -16.20
CA GLY A 362 4.14 -18.00 -15.99
C GLY A 362 5.23 -18.00 -17.06
N PHE A 363 5.49 -16.89 -17.70
CA PHE A 363 6.53 -16.73 -18.73
C PHE A 363 7.85 -17.38 -18.32
N GLY A 364 8.48 -18.09 -19.28
CA GLY A 364 9.79 -18.73 -19.12
C GLY A 364 9.77 -20.13 -18.47
N PHE A 365 8.58 -20.63 -18.03
CA PHE A 365 8.46 -21.93 -17.39
C PHE A 365 7.33 -22.77 -18.03
N PRO A 366 7.36 -24.12 -17.95
CA PRO A 366 6.30 -24.97 -18.48
C PRO A 366 4.91 -24.59 -17.96
N GLY A 367 3.88 -24.76 -18.80
CA GLY A 367 2.51 -24.40 -18.47
C GLY A 367 2.17 -22.92 -18.64
N ALA A 368 3.10 -22.10 -19.16
CA ALA A 368 2.87 -20.68 -19.41
C ALA A 368 1.60 -20.43 -20.27
N GLY A 369 0.83 -19.39 -19.92
CA GLY A 369 -0.41 -18.99 -20.57
C GLY A 369 -1.65 -19.80 -20.15
N GLY A 370 -1.49 -20.89 -19.39
CA GLY A 370 -2.57 -21.69 -18.84
C GLY A 370 -3.04 -21.22 -17.46
N ASN A 371 -4.25 -21.65 -17.02
CA ASN A 371 -4.76 -21.34 -15.67
C ASN A 371 -3.88 -21.97 -14.57
N ARG A 372 -3.34 -23.18 -14.82
CA ARG A 372 -2.45 -23.88 -13.88
C ARG A 372 -1.21 -23.08 -13.53
N ALA A 373 -0.74 -22.21 -14.43
CA ALA A 373 0.39 -21.32 -14.14
C ALA A 373 0.18 -20.46 -12.90
N HIS A 374 -1.06 -20.26 -12.42
CA HIS A 374 -1.32 -19.44 -11.24
C HIS A 374 -0.54 -19.92 -10.01
N ASN A 375 -0.69 -21.18 -9.63
CA ASN A 375 -0.03 -21.77 -8.45
C ASN A 375 1.09 -22.75 -8.84
N LEU A 376 0.73 -23.90 -9.39
CA LEU A 376 1.63 -24.98 -9.73
C LEU A 376 1.57 -25.30 -11.22
N PRO A 377 2.45 -24.72 -12.04
CA PRO A 377 2.37 -24.87 -13.51
C PRO A 377 2.63 -26.30 -14.02
N LEU A 378 3.41 -27.12 -13.32
CA LEU A 378 3.68 -28.51 -13.73
C LEU A 378 2.44 -29.40 -13.55
N GLU A 379 2.30 -30.45 -14.37
CA GLU A 379 1.16 -31.34 -14.31
C GLU A 379 1.21 -32.32 -13.12
N GLY A 380 2.42 -32.58 -12.60
CA GLY A 380 2.66 -33.45 -11.44
C GLY A 380 3.64 -32.83 -10.43
N ASN A 381 3.84 -33.51 -9.32
CA ASN A 381 4.84 -33.12 -8.35
C ASN A 381 6.19 -33.76 -8.69
N PRO A 382 7.27 -32.99 -8.95
CA PRO A 382 8.60 -33.54 -9.25
C PRO A 382 9.17 -34.50 -8.18
N ALA A 383 8.72 -34.44 -6.94
CA ALA A 383 9.13 -35.35 -5.89
C ALA A 383 8.66 -36.78 -6.16
N SER A 384 7.49 -37.00 -6.75
CA SER A 384 6.88 -38.32 -6.95
C SER A 384 6.62 -38.64 -8.43
N ASP A 385 6.59 -37.64 -9.32
CA ASP A 385 6.31 -37.80 -10.75
C ASP A 385 7.59 -37.58 -11.56
N THR A 386 8.01 -38.58 -12.31
CA THR A 386 9.24 -38.56 -13.11
C THR A 386 9.09 -37.58 -14.29
N ALA A 387 7.95 -37.54 -14.97
CA ALA A 387 7.72 -36.62 -16.10
C ALA A 387 7.73 -35.14 -15.63
N ALA A 388 7.09 -34.85 -14.52
CA ALA A 388 7.14 -33.51 -13.92
C ALA A 388 8.57 -33.13 -13.50
N ARG A 389 9.35 -34.07 -12.97
CA ARG A 389 10.75 -33.85 -12.59
C ARG A 389 11.62 -33.58 -13.81
N GLU A 390 11.47 -34.33 -14.89
CA GLU A 390 12.18 -34.10 -16.16
C GLU A 390 11.80 -32.74 -16.76
N ALA A 391 10.51 -32.39 -16.76
CA ALA A 391 10.05 -31.07 -17.22
C ALA A 391 10.64 -29.94 -16.40
N PHE A 392 10.67 -30.07 -15.06
CA PHE A 392 11.32 -29.10 -14.18
C PHE A 392 12.81 -28.94 -14.50
N ASN A 393 13.56 -30.03 -14.53
CA ASN A 393 15.00 -30.01 -14.72
C ASN A 393 15.37 -29.43 -16.12
N THR A 394 14.61 -29.77 -17.15
CA THR A 394 14.80 -29.21 -18.50
C THR A 394 14.54 -27.71 -18.52
N ALA A 395 13.45 -27.26 -17.90
CA ALA A 395 13.16 -25.84 -17.82
C ALA A 395 14.20 -25.08 -16.98
N ALA A 396 14.58 -25.64 -15.83
CA ALA A 396 15.62 -25.05 -14.99
C ALA A 396 16.95 -24.90 -15.71
N GLN A 397 17.33 -25.86 -16.57
CA GLN A 397 18.55 -25.77 -17.39
C GLN A 397 18.51 -24.62 -18.40
N HIS A 398 17.34 -24.31 -18.98
CA HIS A 398 17.18 -23.16 -19.90
C HIS A 398 17.25 -21.81 -19.18
N LEU A 399 16.94 -21.77 -17.89
CA LEU A 399 16.96 -20.56 -17.06
C LEU A 399 18.29 -20.39 -16.30
N TRP A 400 19.12 -21.45 -16.24
CA TRP A 400 20.35 -21.47 -15.47
C TRP A 400 21.39 -20.48 -16.02
N VAL A 401 22.09 -19.83 -15.10
CA VAL A 401 23.23 -18.96 -15.39
C VAL A 401 24.46 -19.50 -14.69
N ALA A 402 25.57 -19.62 -15.42
CA ALA A 402 26.83 -20.10 -14.84
C ALA A 402 27.27 -19.19 -13.67
N PRO A 403 27.73 -19.75 -12.52
CA PRO A 403 28.02 -18.96 -11.33
C PRO A 403 28.93 -17.75 -11.56
N ALA A 404 30.03 -17.93 -12.29
CA ALA A 404 30.95 -16.83 -12.60
C ALA A 404 30.31 -15.73 -13.47
N GLU A 405 29.42 -16.11 -14.39
CA GLU A 405 28.69 -15.16 -15.25
C GLU A 405 27.62 -14.42 -14.44
N LEU A 406 26.94 -15.13 -13.52
CA LEU A 406 25.97 -14.52 -12.62
C LEU A 406 26.65 -13.55 -11.64
N ASP A 407 27.76 -13.95 -11.02
CA ASP A 407 28.50 -13.09 -10.09
C ASP A 407 28.97 -11.79 -10.78
N ALA A 408 29.42 -11.88 -12.03
CA ALA A 408 29.78 -10.70 -12.84
C ALA A 408 28.56 -9.82 -13.16
N ALA A 409 27.40 -10.42 -13.46
CA ALA A 409 26.16 -9.70 -13.71
C ALA A 409 25.64 -8.99 -12.46
N LEU A 410 25.69 -9.65 -11.31
CA LEU A 410 25.31 -9.05 -10.02
C LEU A 410 26.21 -7.86 -9.65
N ALA A 411 27.52 -7.98 -9.87
CA ALA A 411 28.47 -6.89 -9.66
C ALA A 411 28.16 -5.67 -10.56
N ALA A 412 27.73 -5.91 -11.80
CA ALA A 412 27.37 -4.84 -12.75
C ALA A 412 26.06 -4.11 -12.38
N LEU A 413 25.12 -4.77 -11.73
CA LEU A 413 23.83 -4.17 -11.32
C LEU A 413 23.85 -3.57 -9.90
N THR A 414 24.71 -4.04 -8.99
CA THR A 414 24.80 -3.54 -7.61
C THR A 414 25.66 -2.26 -7.52
N THR A 415 25.24 -1.21 -8.19
CA THR A 415 25.99 0.05 -8.34
C THR A 415 25.75 1.07 -7.23
N HIS A 416 25.05 0.72 -6.17
CA HIS A 416 24.64 1.64 -5.09
C HIS A 416 25.83 2.43 -4.51
N ALA A 417 26.89 1.73 -4.14
CA ALA A 417 28.05 2.37 -3.51
C ALA A 417 28.81 3.29 -4.47
N SER A 418 29.01 2.86 -5.74
CA SER A 418 29.71 3.65 -6.74
C SER A 418 28.93 4.88 -7.19
N GLN A 419 27.59 4.82 -7.12
CA GLN A 419 26.69 5.92 -7.48
C GLN A 419 26.28 6.77 -6.28
N GLY A 420 26.64 6.39 -5.07
CA GLY A 420 26.22 7.10 -3.86
C GLY A 420 24.70 7.12 -3.60
N ARG A 421 23.97 6.14 -4.16
CA ARG A 421 22.52 6.02 -4.01
C ARG A 421 22.13 5.01 -2.92
N ALA A 422 20.99 5.23 -2.29
CA ALA A 422 20.44 4.28 -1.32
C ALA A 422 20.13 2.92 -1.98
N ARG A 423 20.23 1.83 -1.23
CA ARG A 423 19.64 0.55 -1.64
C ARG A 423 18.12 0.67 -1.66
N GLU A 424 17.46 -0.18 -2.41
CA GLU A 424 15.99 -0.19 -2.50
C GLU A 424 15.36 -0.36 -1.10
N ARG A 425 15.94 -1.24 -0.24
CA ARG A 425 15.49 -1.45 1.15
C ARG A 425 15.60 -0.22 2.04
N ASP A 426 16.51 0.69 1.72
CA ASP A 426 16.81 1.89 2.50
C ASP A 426 16.19 3.16 1.87
N HIS A 427 15.28 2.99 0.89
CA HIS A 427 14.63 4.11 0.23
C HIS A 427 13.79 4.93 1.22
N ALA A 428 13.88 6.27 1.10
CA ALA A 428 13.24 7.19 2.03
C ALA A 428 11.73 6.99 2.19
N MET A 429 11.03 6.58 1.14
CA MET A 429 9.60 6.28 1.23
C MET A 429 9.31 5.00 2.03
N ALA A 430 10.18 3.99 1.96
CA ALA A 430 10.04 2.73 2.69
C ALA A 430 10.45 2.83 4.17
N THR A 431 11.35 3.78 4.49
CA THR A 431 11.88 3.99 5.84
C THR A 431 11.45 5.33 6.44
N ARG A 432 10.38 5.92 5.92
CA ARG A 432 9.92 7.25 6.31
C ARG A 432 9.61 7.33 7.80
N ASN A 433 10.12 8.39 8.43
CA ASN A 433 9.77 8.77 9.79
C ASN A 433 9.37 10.25 9.78
N VAL A 434 8.09 10.50 9.88
CA VAL A 434 7.50 11.84 9.87
C VAL A 434 7.57 12.42 11.27
N ALA A 435 8.15 13.60 11.42
CA ALA A 435 8.12 14.29 12.70
C ALA A 435 6.68 14.57 13.15
N LEU A 436 6.41 14.39 14.43
CA LEU A 436 5.10 14.72 14.98
C LEU A 436 4.77 16.21 14.71
N PRO A 437 3.54 16.54 14.32
CA PRO A 437 3.15 17.89 14.01
C PRO A 437 3.15 18.78 15.27
N ARG A 438 3.34 20.07 15.07
CA ARG A 438 3.04 21.07 16.11
C ARG A 438 1.52 21.06 16.32
N LEU A 439 1.10 20.80 17.53
CA LEU A 439 -0.30 20.74 17.91
C LEU A 439 -0.65 21.99 18.72
N PRO A 440 -1.41 22.95 18.17
CA PRO A 440 -1.86 24.12 18.92
C PRO A 440 -2.69 23.70 20.13
N VAL A 441 -2.77 24.57 21.13
CA VAL A 441 -3.67 24.36 22.25
C VAL A 441 -5.10 24.53 21.74
N PRO A 442 -6.00 23.55 21.93
CA PRO A 442 -7.37 23.69 21.47
C PRO A 442 -8.11 24.86 22.16
N ASP A 443 -9.07 25.44 21.46
CA ASP A 443 -10.02 26.38 22.06
C ASP A 443 -11.06 25.58 22.88
N TRP A 444 -10.70 25.32 24.15
CA TRP A 444 -11.53 24.56 25.05
C TRP A 444 -12.87 25.25 25.32
N LYS A 445 -13.96 24.55 25.08
CA LYS A 445 -15.31 25.09 25.32
C LYS A 445 -15.62 25.08 26.82
N LYS A 446 -16.35 26.09 27.28
CA LYS A 446 -16.75 26.20 28.70
C LYS A 446 -17.77 25.11 29.06
N VAL A 447 -17.55 24.42 30.18
CA VAL A 447 -18.49 23.44 30.68
C VAL A 447 -19.88 24.09 30.87
N GLY A 448 -20.93 23.37 30.50
CA GLY A 448 -22.32 23.84 30.51
C GLY A 448 -22.78 24.56 29.25
N THR A 449 -21.89 24.88 28.31
CA THR A 449 -22.26 25.48 26.99
C THR A 449 -22.53 24.38 25.97
N SER A 450 -23.44 24.64 25.01
CA SER A 450 -23.69 23.76 23.88
C SER A 450 -22.81 24.12 22.69
N SER A 451 -22.26 23.11 22.00
CA SER A 451 -21.51 23.29 20.76
C SER A 451 -21.50 22.00 19.94
N SER A 452 -21.28 22.12 18.61
CA SER A 452 -21.07 20.95 17.76
C SER A 452 -19.61 20.47 17.86
N PRO A 453 -19.36 19.22 18.30
CA PRO A 453 -18.01 18.66 18.31
C PRO A 453 -17.35 18.63 16.93
N MET A 454 -18.10 18.33 15.87
CA MET A 454 -17.58 18.34 14.49
C MET A 454 -17.14 19.74 14.05
N ALA A 455 -17.89 20.79 14.38
CA ALA A 455 -17.47 22.18 14.06
C ALA A 455 -16.20 22.60 14.83
N ALA A 456 -16.04 22.12 16.06
CA ALA A 456 -14.82 22.35 16.85
C ALA A 456 -13.61 21.62 16.23
N LEU A 457 -13.80 20.38 15.74
CA LEU A 457 -12.77 19.62 15.03
C LEU A 457 -12.38 20.26 13.71
N ASP A 458 -13.32 20.79 12.93
CA ASP A 458 -13.07 21.52 11.67
C ASP A 458 -12.11 22.70 11.90
N GLU A 459 -12.38 23.51 12.92
CA GLU A 459 -11.52 24.64 13.28
C GLU A 459 -10.11 24.18 13.70
N TYR A 460 -10.03 23.15 14.52
CA TYR A 460 -8.78 22.63 15.04
C TYR A 460 -7.91 21.98 13.95
N VAL A 461 -8.51 21.16 13.08
CA VAL A 461 -7.80 20.54 11.95
C VAL A 461 -7.14 21.60 11.09
N LEU A 462 -7.88 22.68 10.78
CA LEU A 462 -7.36 23.76 9.97
C LEU A 462 -6.20 24.52 10.67
N GLN A 463 -6.26 24.70 11.98
CA GLN A 463 -5.15 25.25 12.77
C GLN A 463 -3.92 24.33 12.69
N VAL A 464 -4.08 23.01 12.89
CA VAL A 464 -2.99 22.05 12.80
C VAL A 464 -2.35 22.07 11.41
N VAL A 465 -3.13 22.11 10.33
CA VAL A 465 -2.60 22.20 8.97
C VAL A 465 -1.79 23.48 8.77
N ARG A 466 -2.27 24.64 9.24
CA ARG A 466 -1.58 25.93 9.14
C ARG A 466 -0.26 26.00 9.92
N GLU A 467 -0.21 25.35 11.10
CA GLU A 467 1.01 25.28 11.93
C GLU A 467 2.07 24.33 11.35
N ASN A 468 1.70 23.49 10.37
CA ASN A 468 2.56 22.46 9.78
C ASN A 468 2.60 22.52 8.26
N PRO A 469 3.02 23.64 7.65
CA PRO A 469 3.01 23.81 6.19
C PRO A 469 3.94 22.85 5.44
N GLN A 470 4.88 22.20 6.15
CA GLN A 470 5.78 21.17 5.60
C GLN A 470 5.08 19.81 5.41
N LEU A 471 3.92 19.59 6.01
CA LEU A 471 3.16 18.35 5.91
C LEU A 471 2.05 18.50 4.87
N ARG A 472 2.09 17.69 3.83
CA ARG A 472 1.05 17.68 2.79
C ARG A 472 -0.29 17.25 3.40
N PRO A 473 -1.34 18.09 3.40
CA PRO A 473 -2.65 17.68 3.91
C PRO A 473 -3.39 16.81 2.89
N ARG A 474 -4.17 15.83 3.38
CA ARG A 474 -5.18 15.10 2.62
C ARG A 474 -6.41 14.87 3.50
N THR A 475 -7.53 15.42 3.08
CA THR A 475 -8.83 15.20 3.72
C THR A 475 -9.70 14.39 2.77
N GLY A 476 -10.02 13.15 3.14
CA GLY A 476 -10.91 12.29 2.39
C GLY A 476 -12.35 12.45 2.84
N ASN A 477 -13.29 12.67 1.91
CA ASN A 477 -14.72 12.70 2.20
C ASN A 477 -15.52 12.15 1.01
N PRO A 478 -16.17 10.99 1.12
CA PRO A 478 -16.99 10.45 0.04
C PRO A 478 -18.35 11.13 -0.10
N ASP A 479 -18.80 11.80 0.96
CA ASP A 479 -20.12 12.41 1.10
C ASP A 479 -20.05 13.94 0.98
N GLU A 480 -20.88 14.62 1.78
CA GLU A 480 -20.95 16.06 1.85
C GLU A 480 -20.15 16.59 3.05
N LEU A 481 -18.98 17.15 2.82
CA LEU A 481 -18.13 17.67 3.90
C LEU A 481 -18.82 18.80 4.68
N ARG A 482 -19.59 19.66 4.01
CA ARG A 482 -20.39 20.72 4.67
C ARG A 482 -21.49 20.14 5.56
N SER A 483 -22.18 19.11 5.12
CA SER A 483 -23.17 18.39 5.92
C SER A 483 -22.54 17.79 7.19
N ASN A 484 -21.26 17.45 7.14
CA ASN A 484 -20.47 16.97 8.28
C ASN A 484 -19.87 18.11 9.12
N LYS A 485 -20.25 19.38 8.90
CA LYS A 485 -19.78 20.56 9.62
C LYS A 485 -18.29 20.87 9.46
N PHE A 486 -17.71 20.52 8.30
CA PHE A 486 -16.32 20.80 7.93
C PHE A 486 -16.21 21.87 6.84
N ASP A 487 -16.97 22.94 7.00
CA ASP A 487 -17.08 24.06 6.04
C ASP A 487 -15.76 24.81 5.88
N ARG A 488 -15.07 25.13 6.99
CA ARG A 488 -13.83 25.90 6.99
C ARG A 488 -12.68 25.14 6.33
N THR A 489 -12.59 23.84 6.61
CA THR A 489 -11.60 22.96 5.96
C THR A 489 -11.85 22.89 4.47
N LEU A 490 -13.10 22.72 4.03
CA LEU A 490 -13.42 22.71 2.60
C LEU A 490 -13.09 24.03 1.92
N ASP A 491 -13.46 25.16 2.51
CA ASP A 491 -13.21 26.48 1.92
C ASP A 491 -11.71 26.80 1.81
N ALA A 492 -10.91 26.34 2.79
CA ALA A 492 -9.47 26.58 2.81
C ALA A 492 -8.67 25.58 1.94
N LEU A 493 -9.01 24.30 2.01
CA LEU A 493 -8.24 23.23 1.35
C LEU A 493 -8.78 22.83 -0.02
N LYS A 494 -10.02 23.14 -0.33
CA LYS A 494 -10.73 22.95 -1.60
C LYS A 494 -10.75 21.51 -2.12
N HIS A 495 -11.79 21.17 -2.83
CA HIS A 495 -11.85 19.90 -3.57
C HIS A 495 -10.77 19.83 -4.64
N ARG A 496 -10.09 18.69 -4.72
CA ARG A 496 -9.08 18.42 -5.74
C ARG A 496 -9.76 17.94 -7.03
N VAL A 497 -9.71 18.76 -8.07
CA VAL A 497 -10.35 18.48 -9.36
C VAL A 497 -9.42 18.77 -10.53
N THR A 498 -9.71 18.18 -11.70
CA THR A 498 -8.94 18.41 -12.91
C THR A 498 -9.28 19.79 -13.52
N PHE A 499 -10.56 20.15 -13.53
CA PHE A 499 -11.08 21.39 -14.10
C PHE A 499 -11.93 22.11 -13.05
N PRO A 500 -11.35 23.06 -12.27
CA PRO A 500 -12.08 23.78 -11.24
C PRO A 500 -13.20 24.66 -11.82
N GLU A 501 -14.36 24.64 -11.17
CA GLU A 501 -15.46 25.54 -11.47
C GLU A 501 -15.31 26.87 -10.71
N HIS A 502 -15.55 27.98 -11.37
CA HIS A 502 -15.46 29.30 -10.76
C HIS A 502 -16.56 29.49 -9.71
N GLY A 503 -16.21 30.01 -8.55
CA GLY A 503 -17.15 30.24 -7.45
C GLY A 503 -17.49 29.06 -6.59
N VAL A 504 -16.91 27.89 -6.89
CA VAL A 504 -17.01 26.66 -6.07
C VAL A 504 -15.70 26.44 -5.30
N ALA A 505 -15.75 25.73 -4.17
CA ALA A 505 -14.56 25.38 -3.38
C ALA A 505 -13.76 24.26 -4.07
N GLU A 506 -13.24 24.53 -5.26
CA GLU A 506 -12.48 23.60 -6.10
C GLU A 506 -11.12 24.19 -6.48
N ALA A 507 -10.09 23.34 -6.58
CA ALA A 507 -8.77 23.70 -7.06
C ALA A 507 -8.06 22.49 -7.65
N ARG A 508 -7.11 22.73 -8.57
CA ARG A 508 -6.27 21.66 -9.14
C ARG A 508 -5.33 21.05 -8.10
N ASP A 509 -4.83 21.86 -7.18
CA ASP A 509 -3.96 21.53 -6.04
C ASP A 509 -4.74 21.36 -4.73
N GLY A 510 -6.06 21.30 -4.79
CA GLY A 510 -6.90 21.07 -3.62
C GLY A 510 -6.47 19.84 -2.81
N ALA A 511 -6.68 19.89 -1.50
CA ALA A 511 -6.30 18.83 -0.58
C ALA A 511 -7.48 17.95 -0.14
N VAL A 512 -8.73 18.33 -0.48
CA VAL A 512 -9.93 17.53 -0.22
C VAL A 512 -10.15 16.56 -1.38
N ILE A 513 -10.06 15.26 -1.07
CA ILE A 513 -10.30 14.16 -2.01
C ILE A 513 -11.74 13.68 -1.85
N THR A 514 -12.50 13.74 -2.93
CA THR A 514 -13.91 13.36 -2.93
C THR A 514 -14.26 12.46 -4.12
N ALA A 515 -15.01 11.42 -3.83
CA ALA A 515 -15.68 10.52 -4.74
C ALA A 515 -16.74 9.75 -3.96
N LEU A 516 -17.85 9.39 -4.57
CA LEU A 516 -18.84 8.47 -3.95
C LEU A 516 -18.28 7.03 -3.95
N ASN A 517 -17.06 6.89 -3.45
CA ASN A 517 -16.31 5.65 -3.31
C ASN A 517 -15.42 5.76 -2.07
N GLU A 518 -15.87 5.17 -0.99
CA GLU A 518 -15.22 5.25 0.32
C GLU A 518 -13.85 4.59 0.32
N GLU A 519 -13.64 3.52 -0.46
CA GLU A 519 -12.34 2.84 -0.59
C GLU A 519 -11.32 3.76 -1.27
N ALA A 520 -11.69 4.40 -2.36
CA ALA A 520 -10.81 5.32 -3.07
C ALA A 520 -10.44 6.54 -2.20
N VAL A 521 -11.42 7.05 -1.45
CA VAL A 521 -11.24 8.21 -0.58
C VAL A 521 -10.34 7.89 0.61
N ILE A 522 -10.54 6.76 1.29
CA ILE A 522 -9.67 6.38 2.41
C ILE A 522 -8.25 6.07 1.94
N CYS A 523 -8.09 5.48 0.76
CA CYS A 523 -6.77 5.22 0.19
C CYS A 523 -5.96 6.49 -0.07
N ALA A 524 -6.62 7.63 -0.30
CA ALA A 524 -5.91 8.90 -0.41
C ALA A 524 -5.25 9.34 0.91
N ALA A 525 -5.92 9.13 2.04
CA ALA A 525 -5.36 9.38 3.37
C ALA A 525 -4.26 8.35 3.72
N LEU A 526 -4.51 7.06 3.46
CA LEU A 526 -3.55 5.99 3.75
C LEU A 526 -2.30 6.06 2.86
N GLY A 527 -2.44 6.45 1.59
CA GLY A 527 -1.32 6.61 0.66
C GLY A 527 -0.44 7.82 0.98
N ASN A 528 -0.97 8.85 1.62
CA ASN A 528 -0.21 10.06 1.97
C ASN A 528 0.69 9.85 3.20
N LYS A 529 1.63 8.90 3.11
CA LYS A 529 2.52 8.48 4.20
C LYS A 529 3.45 9.59 4.73
N GLY A 530 3.67 10.65 3.97
CA GLY A 530 4.54 11.77 4.36
C GLY A 530 3.79 13.01 4.80
N GLY A 531 2.48 12.93 5.02
CA GLY A 531 1.62 14.08 5.28
C GLY A 531 0.75 13.96 6.52
N ILE A 532 -0.17 14.90 6.64
CA ILE A 532 -1.21 14.94 7.67
C ILE A 532 -2.55 14.58 7.04
N ASN A 533 -3.25 13.63 7.63
CA ASN A 533 -4.40 12.98 7.01
C ASN A 533 -5.65 13.07 7.88
N LEU A 534 -6.80 13.02 7.22
CA LEU A 534 -8.12 12.94 7.85
C LEU A 534 -9.07 12.23 6.88
N ALA A 535 -9.94 11.37 7.38
CA ALA A 535 -11.11 10.90 6.67
C ALA A 535 -12.39 11.27 7.44
N VAL A 536 -13.41 11.71 6.71
CA VAL A 536 -14.72 12.07 7.28
C VAL A 536 -15.80 11.38 6.46
N THR A 537 -16.66 10.60 7.11
CA THR A 537 -17.79 9.93 6.46
C THR A 537 -18.95 9.72 7.44
N TYR A 538 -20.12 9.35 6.93
CA TYR A 538 -21.20 8.87 7.76
C TYR A 538 -20.88 7.48 8.33
N GLU A 539 -21.28 7.24 9.59
CA GLU A 539 -20.99 5.97 10.27
C GLU A 539 -21.43 4.77 9.43
N ALA A 540 -22.64 4.83 8.86
CA ALA A 540 -23.21 3.74 8.09
C ALA A 540 -22.41 3.36 6.82
N PHE A 541 -21.69 4.30 6.22
CA PHE A 541 -20.93 4.06 5.00
C PHE A 541 -19.46 3.73 5.27
N GLY A 542 -19.01 3.97 6.48
CA GLY A 542 -17.63 3.69 6.89
C GLY A 542 -17.22 2.23 6.68
N VAL A 543 -18.16 1.28 6.74
CA VAL A 543 -17.89 -0.15 6.53
C VAL A 543 -17.20 -0.43 5.18
N LYS A 544 -17.46 0.36 4.15
CA LYS A 544 -16.80 0.22 2.83
C LYS A 544 -15.31 0.61 2.86
N MET A 545 -14.84 1.28 3.90
CA MET A 545 -13.42 1.59 4.11
C MET A 545 -12.65 0.44 4.76
N LEU A 546 -13.34 -0.54 5.33
CA LEU A 546 -12.77 -1.56 6.22
C LEU A 546 -11.62 -2.35 5.56
N GLY A 547 -11.74 -2.73 4.30
CA GLY A 547 -10.72 -3.49 3.59
C GLY A 547 -9.37 -2.75 3.55
N ALA A 548 -9.38 -1.49 3.15
CA ALA A 548 -8.18 -0.64 3.08
C ALA A 548 -7.60 -0.33 4.48
N LEU A 549 -8.46 -0.06 5.46
CA LEU A 549 -8.05 0.17 6.85
C LEU A 549 -7.37 -1.07 7.45
N ARG A 550 -7.92 -2.26 7.22
CA ARG A 550 -7.31 -3.52 7.69
C ARG A 550 -5.97 -3.79 7.04
N GLN A 551 -5.82 -3.51 5.76
CA GLN A 551 -4.52 -3.64 5.10
C GLN A 551 -3.47 -2.73 5.75
N GLU A 552 -3.83 -1.48 6.06
CA GLU A 552 -2.95 -0.56 6.78
C GLU A 552 -2.58 -1.08 8.19
N ILE A 553 -3.56 -1.59 8.93
CA ILE A 553 -3.36 -2.19 10.25
C ILE A 553 -2.38 -3.38 10.18
N ILE A 554 -2.53 -4.25 9.19
CA ILE A 554 -1.65 -5.41 8.97
C ILE A 554 -0.22 -4.94 8.70
N VAL A 555 -0.02 -3.96 7.80
CA VAL A 555 1.30 -3.40 7.50
C VAL A 555 1.95 -2.79 8.75
N ALA A 556 1.20 -1.98 9.49
CA ALA A 556 1.68 -1.36 10.72
C ALA A 556 2.12 -2.40 11.74
N ARG A 557 1.34 -3.47 11.87
CA ARG A 557 1.64 -4.58 12.78
C ARG A 557 2.88 -5.35 12.36
N HIS A 558 3.02 -5.73 11.09
CA HIS A 558 4.19 -6.43 10.56
C HIS A 558 5.47 -5.60 10.74
N LEU A 559 5.40 -4.28 10.52
CA LEU A 559 6.54 -3.40 10.76
C LEU A 559 6.95 -3.38 12.23
N THR A 560 5.99 -3.31 13.15
CA THR A 560 6.23 -3.33 14.59
C THR A 560 6.87 -4.66 15.02
N GLU A 561 6.35 -5.79 14.56
CA GLU A 561 6.90 -7.13 14.82
C GLU A 561 8.31 -7.32 14.23
N ALA A 562 8.61 -6.65 13.12
CA ALA A 562 9.94 -6.62 12.52
C ALA A 562 10.92 -5.65 13.24
N GLY A 563 10.51 -5.02 14.35
CA GLY A 563 11.31 -4.04 15.09
C GLY A 563 11.48 -2.70 14.35
N ARG A 564 10.60 -2.39 13.41
CA ARG A 564 10.58 -1.17 12.58
C ARG A 564 9.21 -0.52 12.67
N PRO A 565 8.81 0.06 13.82
CA PRO A 565 7.47 0.63 13.97
C PRO A 565 7.18 1.67 12.89
N PRO A 566 5.91 1.80 12.46
CA PRO A 566 5.51 2.75 11.45
C PRO A 566 5.96 4.17 11.76
N GLY A 567 6.55 4.87 10.78
CA GLY A 567 6.99 6.25 10.91
C GLY A 567 6.04 7.28 10.31
N TRP A 568 4.90 6.88 9.75
CA TRP A 568 3.87 7.82 9.28
C TRP A 568 2.89 8.17 10.41
N LEU A 569 2.28 9.36 10.32
CA LEU A 569 1.32 9.84 11.33
C LEU A 569 0.07 8.95 11.36
N SER A 570 -0.50 8.77 12.54
CA SER A 570 -1.79 8.09 12.68
C SER A 570 -2.89 8.79 11.89
N VAL A 571 -3.85 8.01 11.39
CA VAL A 571 -4.91 8.48 10.52
C VAL A 571 -6.24 8.51 11.29
N PRO A 572 -6.80 9.70 11.57
CA PRO A 572 -8.13 9.82 12.14
C PRO A 572 -9.20 9.57 11.08
N VAL A 573 -10.25 8.83 11.48
CA VAL A 573 -11.46 8.57 10.70
C VAL A 573 -12.65 9.06 11.49
N LEU A 574 -13.24 10.18 11.09
CA LEU A 574 -14.40 10.78 11.77
C LEU A 574 -15.68 10.18 11.21
N LEU A 575 -16.42 9.52 12.07
CA LEU A 575 -17.70 8.88 11.76
C LEU A 575 -18.84 9.73 12.31
N THR A 576 -19.64 10.28 11.42
CA THR A 576 -20.72 11.24 11.76
C THR A 576 -22.08 10.67 11.42
N SER A 577 -23.13 11.43 11.69
CA SER A 577 -24.52 11.00 11.43
C SER A 577 -24.80 9.60 11.95
N HIS A 578 -24.28 9.32 13.15
CA HIS A 578 -24.47 8.04 13.78
C HIS A 578 -25.95 7.80 14.13
N THR A 579 -26.27 6.61 14.56
CA THR A 579 -27.64 6.10 14.73
C THR A 579 -28.61 7.09 15.40
N TRP A 580 -28.19 7.80 16.46
CA TRP A 580 -29.05 8.75 17.16
C TRP A 580 -29.34 10.06 16.41
N GLU A 581 -28.50 10.42 15.44
CA GLU A 581 -28.62 11.68 14.73
C GLU A 581 -29.40 11.55 13.42
N ASN A 582 -29.54 10.35 12.90
CA ASN A 582 -29.97 10.14 11.51
C ASN A 582 -31.37 9.52 11.39
N ALA A 583 -32.29 9.92 12.26
CA ALA A 583 -33.67 9.42 12.29
C ALA A 583 -34.43 9.58 10.96
N LYS A 584 -34.06 10.54 10.09
CA LYS A 584 -34.68 10.75 8.79
C LYS A 584 -34.44 9.62 7.79
N ASN A 585 -33.31 8.97 7.85
CA ASN A 585 -32.86 8.00 6.86
C ASN A 585 -33.03 6.55 7.34
N GLU A 586 -33.66 6.38 8.50
CA GLU A 586 -33.99 5.07 9.07
C GLU A 586 -32.79 4.11 9.10
N GLN A 587 -33.02 2.83 8.89
CA GLN A 587 -31.99 1.78 8.93
C GLN A 587 -30.90 1.91 7.87
N SER A 588 -31.17 2.58 6.75
CA SER A 588 -30.20 2.75 5.66
C SER A 588 -28.94 3.52 6.06
N HIS A 589 -29.01 4.27 7.18
CA HIS A 589 -27.89 5.07 7.71
C HIS A 589 -27.55 4.69 9.15
N GLN A 590 -27.84 3.46 9.55
CA GLN A 590 -27.64 2.95 10.91
C GLN A 590 -26.83 1.65 10.90
N ASP A 591 -25.52 1.75 10.57
CA ASP A 591 -24.64 0.59 10.49
C ASP A 591 -23.37 0.83 11.33
N PRO A 592 -23.21 0.15 12.48
CA PRO A 592 -22.02 0.25 13.33
C PRO A 592 -20.88 -0.70 12.92
N THR A 593 -21.01 -1.46 11.84
CA THR A 593 -20.13 -2.59 11.47
C THR A 593 -18.65 -2.20 11.41
N LEU A 594 -18.32 -1.02 10.85
CA LEU A 594 -16.92 -0.57 10.82
C LEU A 594 -16.33 -0.47 12.23
N VAL A 595 -17.07 0.15 13.13
CA VAL A 595 -16.63 0.37 14.52
C VAL A 595 -16.46 -0.95 15.25
N GLU A 596 -17.41 -1.88 15.10
CA GLU A 596 -17.34 -3.21 15.70
C GLU A 596 -16.15 -4.01 15.17
N ALA A 597 -15.88 -3.94 13.87
CA ALA A 597 -14.72 -4.58 13.26
C ALA A 597 -13.39 -3.99 13.79
N LEU A 598 -13.27 -2.66 13.86
CA LEU A 598 -12.05 -2.01 14.35
C LEU A 598 -11.83 -2.24 15.86
N LEU A 599 -12.89 -2.36 16.64
CA LEU A 599 -12.79 -2.77 18.07
C LEU A 599 -12.25 -4.20 18.22
N GLY A 600 -12.41 -5.04 17.22
CA GLY A 600 -11.83 -6.40 17.15
C GLY A 600 -10.33 -6.43 16.83
N GLU A 601 -9.78 -5.37 16.25
CA GLU A 601 -8.37 -5.28 15.86
C GLU A 601 -7.44 -5.06 17.07
N MET A 602 -6.12 -5.09 16.85
CA MET A 602 -5.11 -4.88 17.88
C MET A 602 -5.07 -3.42 18.33
N ALA A 603 -5.09 -3.16 19.63
CA ALA A 603 -5.18 -1.79 20.18
C ALA A 603 -3.94 -0.92 19.92
N ASP A 604 -2.79 -1.53 19.62
CA ASP A 604 -1.57 -0.81 19.23
C ASP A 604 -1.65 -0.21 17.81
N THR A 605 -2.47 -0.77 16.93
CA THR A 605 -2.62 -0.34 15.53
C THR A 605 -4.00 0.23 15.20
N SER A 606 -5.00 -0.02 16.03
CA SER A 606 -6.38 0.45 15.83
C SER A 606 -7.01 0.90 17.13
N SER A 607 -7.77 1.99 17.11
CA SER A 607 -8.64 2.37 18.22
C SER A 607 -9.94 2.99 17.75
N VAL A 608 -10.96 2.92 18.62
CA VAL A 608 -12.26 3.54 18.40
C VAL A 608 -12.58 4.43 19.59
N GLY A 609 -12.73 5.72 19.34
CA GLY A 609 -13.07 6.73 20.33
C GLY A 609 -14.53 7.17 20.22
N PHE A 610 -15.13 7.41 21.38
CA PHE A 610 -16.51 7.93 21.53
C PHE A 610 -16.47 9.23 22.32
N PRO A 611 -16.13 10.37 21.68
CA PRO A 611 -16.15 11.65 22.34
C PRO A 611 -17.58 12.02 22.76
N VAL A 612 -17.71 12.62 23.93
CA VAL A 612 -19.01 12.99 24.54
C VAL A 612 -19.35 14.46 24.38
N ASP A 613 -18.38 15.27 24.01
CA ASP A 613 -18.52 16.72 23.78
C ASP A 613 -17.37 17.25 22.88
N ALA A 614 -17.36 18.56 22.64
CA ALA A 614 -16.34 19.20 21.82
C ALA A 614 -14.94 19.06 22.44
N ASN A 615 -14.80 19.18 23.77
CA ASN A 615 -13.50 19.09 24.43
C ASN A 615 -12.89 17.69 24.33
N SER A 616 -13.68 16.65 24.57
CA SER A 616 -13.22 15.28 24.42
C SER A 616 -12.90 14.91 22.96
N ALA A 617 -13.66 15.43 21.99
CA ALA A 617 -13.35 15.24 20.57
C ALA A 617 -12.00 15.88 20.18
N LEU A 618 -11.76 17.11 20.62
CA LEU A 618 -10.49 17.82 20.43
C LEU A 618 -9.32 17.07 21.08
N ALA A 619 -9.49 16.59 22.31
CA ALA A 619 -8.45 15.84 23.02
C ALA A 619 -8.09 14.53 22.33
N MET A 620 -9.08 13.76 21.86
CA MET A 620 -8.87 12.49 21.15
C MET A 620 -8.21 12.70 19.77
N LEU A 621 -8.63 13.70 19.01
CA LEU A 621 -8.00 14.04 17.74
C LEU A 621 -6.54 14.48 17.95
N ARG A 622 -6.29 15.30 18.98
CA ARG A 622 -4.93 15.72 19.35
C ARG A 622 -4.06 14.51 19.72
N ALA A 623 -4.57 13.56 20.49
CA ALA A 623 -3.86 12.33 20.83
C ALA A 623 -3.56 11.46 19.58
N CYS A 624 -4.47 11.41 18.62
CA CYS A 624 -4.25 10.75 17.34
C CYS A 624 -3.06 11.37 16.59
N TYR A 625 -3.05 12.67 16.37
CA TYR A 625 -1.96 13.36 15.67
C TYR A 625 -0.63 13.39 16.46
N ALA A 626 -0.64 13.06 17.73
CA ALA A 626 0.56 12.88 18.54
C ALA A 626 1.13 11.45 18.48
N SER A 627 0.70 10.63 17.54
CA SER A 627 1.10 9.22 17.42
C SER A 627 1.36 8.80 15.96
N HIS A 628 2.00 7.64 15.79
CA HIS A 628 2.31 7.06 14.49
C HIS A 628 1.60 5.74 14.27
N GLY A 629 1.30 5.42 13.02
CA GLY A 629 0.95 4.10 12.52
C GLY A 629 -0.40 3.53 12.97
N ARG A 630 -1.26 4.34 13.56
CA ARG A 630 -2.57 3.89 14.06
C ARG A 630 -3.71 4.38 13.19
N ILE A 631 -4.75 3.60 13.11
CA ILE A 631 -6.08 4.02 12.64
C ILE A 631 -6.91 4.39 13.87
N VAL A 632 -7.39 5.62 13.93
CA VAL A 632 -8.17 6.13 15.07
C VAL A 632 -9.55 6.56 14.56
N ALA A 633 -10.54 5.69 14.70
CA ALA A 633 -11.92 6.01 14.37
C ALA A 633 -12.57 6.77 15.53
N LEU A 634 -13.22 7.88 15.25
CA LEU A 634 -13.96 8.67 16.25
C LEU A 634 -15.44 8.76 15.83
N VAL A 635 -16.34 8.27 16.67
CA VAL A 635 -17.80 8.38 16.48
C VAL A 635 -18.25 9.70 17.07
N VAL A 636 -18.39 10.74 16.24
CA VAL A 636 -18.51 12.13 16.67
C VAL A 636 -19.92 12.68 16.45
N PRO A 637 -20.57 13.27 17.45
CA PRO A 637 -21.81 14.01 17.26
C PRO A 637 -21.59 15.24 16.37
N LYS A 638 -22.42 15.43 15.35
CA LYS A 638 -22.43 16.67 14.54
C LYS A 638 -23.43 17.70 15.04
N ARG A 639 -24.46 17.27 15.77
CA ARG A 639 -25.40 18.17 16.46
C ARG A 639 -24.72 18.81 17.67
N GLU A 640 -25.29 19.88 18.15
CA GLU A 640 -24.85 20.51 19.39
C GLU A 640 -25.14 19.58 20.60
N VAL A 641 -24.13 19.44 21.43
CA VAL A 641 -24.20 18.73 22.72
C VAL A 641 -23.63 19.61 23.83
N VAL A 642 -24.08 19.39 25.06
CA VAL A 642 -23.59 20.15 26.21
C VAL A 642 -22.15 19.73 26.52
N THR A 643 -21.24 20.67 26.65
CA THR A 643 -19.87 20.44 27.13
C THR A 643 -19.92 19.99 28.60
N ARG A 644 -19.47 18.77 28.86
CA ARG A 644 -19.47 18.13 30.17
C ARG A 644 -18.10 18.09 30.83
N LEU A 645 -17.05 18.03 30.06
CA LEU A 645 -15.67 17.87 30.51
C LEU A 645 -14.85 19.15 30.29
N THR A 646 -14.00 19.47 31.27
CA THR A 646 -12.93 20.48 31.05
C THR A 646 -11.90 19.97 30.06
N GLY A 647 -11.01 20.84 29.57
CA GLY A 647 -9.88 20.43 28.71
C GLY A 647 -8.98 19.38 29.38
N GLU A 648 -8.73 19.52 30.69
CA GLU A 648 -7.91 18.60 31.48
C GLU A 648 -8.58 17.23 31.62
N GLN A 649 -9.87 17.21 32.00
CA GLN A 649 -10.66 15.97 32.08
C GLN A 649 -10.74 15.26 30.72
N SER A 650 -10.88 16.03 29.63
CA SER A 650 -10.91 15.50 28.27
C SER A 650 -9.57 14.89 27.86
N ALA A 651 -8.45 15.53 28.24
CA ALA A 651 -7.12 14.96 28.03
C ALA A 651 -6.93 13.65 28.81
N CYS A 652 -7.39 13.60 30.06
CA CYS A 652 -7.39 12.37 30.86
C CYS A 652 -8.25 11.27 30.21
N LEU A 653 -9.43 11.60 29.70
CA LEU A 653 -10.30 10.65 28.99
C LEU A 653 -9.62 10.09 27.74
N ALA A 654 -8.94 10.93 26.95
CA ALA A 654 -8.22 10.49 25.75
C ALA A 654 -7.04 9.56 26.08
N VAL A 655 -6.40 9.73 27.24
CA VAL A 655 -5.28 8.87 27.68
C VAL A 655 -5.77 7.58 28.31
N ASN A 656 -6.75 7.66 29.21
CA ASN A 656 -7.20 6.53 30.01
C ASN A 656 -8.35 5.74 29.35
N GLY A 657 -9.01 6.31 28.35
CA GLY A 657 -10.16 5.71 27.68
C GLY A 657 -11.46 5.68 28.49
N ALA A 658 -11.43 6.10 29.75
CA ALA A 658 -12.59 6.19 30.64
C ALA A 658 -12.43 7.32 31.66
N ALA A 659 -13.55 7.89 32.09
CA ALA A 659 -13.59 8.93 33.13
C ALA A 659 -14.85 8.81 33.98
N VAL A 660 -14.74 9.08 35.30
CA VAL A 660 -15.89 9.28 36.20
C VAL A 660 -16.38 10.69 35.98
N VAL A 661 -17.66 10.85 35.65
CA VAL A 661 -18.27 12.16 35.34
C VAL A 661 -19.33 12.57 36.40
N HIS A 662 -19.77 11.64 37.25
CA HIS A 662 -20.66 11.89 38.37
C HIS A 662 -20.42 10.86 39.47
N GLY A 663 -20.49 11.29 40.74
CA GLY A 663 -20.36 10.44 41.91
C GLY A 663 -18.96 9.84 42.14
N ASP A 664 -18.89 8.89 43.09
CA ASP A 664 -17.69 8.10 43.38
C ASP A 664 -18.02 6.61 43.19
N PRO A 665 -17.36 5.90 42.27
CA PRO A 665 -17.60 4.47 42.01
C PRO A 665 -17.49 3.59 43.26
N ARG A 666 -16.61 3.94 44.21
CA ARG A 666 -16.38 3.15 45.42
C ARG A 666 -17.48 3.36 46.50
N ALA A 667 -18.14 4.51 46.48
CA ALA A 667 -19.20 4.85 47.39
C ALA A 667 -20.61 4.64 46.79
N ALA A 668 -20.71 4.33 45.52
CA ALA A 668 -21.94 4.14 44.79
C ALA A 668 -22.62 2.82 45.15
N GLN A 669 -23.93 2.80 45.03
CA GLN A 669 -24.76 1.60 45.12
C GLN A 669 -25.06 1.02 43.74
N ALA A 670 -24.91 1.83 42.69
CA ALA A 670 -24.98 1.39 41.29
C ALA A 670 -24.10 2.26 40.40
N LEU A 671 -23.50 1.65 39.38
CA LEU A 671 -22.74 2.35 38.32
C LEU A 671 -23.57 2.41 37.05
N LEU A 672 -23.60 3.59 36.45
CA LEU A 672 -24.13 3.81 35.10
C LEU A 672 -22.98 4.05 34.16
N VAL A 673 -22.88 3.24 33.10
CA VAL A 673 -21.76 3.28 32.13
C VAL A 673 -22.28 3.77 30.80
N ALA A 674 -21.75 4.88 30.30
CA ALA A 674 -22.18 5.50 29.06
C ALA A 674 -21.07 5.46 27.97
N ILE A 675 -21.45 5.13 26.73
CA ILE A 675 -20.61 5.15 25.57
C ILE A 675 -21.23 6.10 24.53
N GLY A 676 -20.65 7.30 24.37
CA GLY A 676 -21.16 8.34 23.50
C GLY A 676 -21.92 9.45 24.18
N ALA A 677 -22.08 10.58 23.48
CA ALA A 677 -22.62 11.82 24.05
C ALA A 677 -24.08 11.71 24.52
N TYR A 678 -24.93 11.14 23.67
CA TYR A 678 -26.37 11.02 23.97
C TYR A 678 -26.65 10.01 25.08
N GLN A 679 -25.88 8.94 25.10
CA GLN A 679 -25.93 7.93 26.14
C GLN A 679 -25.48 8.50 27.49
N LEU A 680 -24.44 9.35 27.48
CA LEU A 680 -24.00 10.06 28.69
C LEU A 680 -25.11 10.98 29.24
N GLU A 681 -25.78 11.72 28.37
CA GLU A 681 -26.90 12.57 28.75
C GLU A 681 -28.02 11.77 29.45
N GLN A 682 -28.38 10.61 28.87
CA GLN A 682 -29.41 9.74 29.47
C GLN A 682 -28.93 9.11 30.78
N ALA A 683 -27.65 8.73 30.88
CA ALA A 683 -27.10 8.19 32.12
C ALA A 683 -27.06 9.22 33.25
N LEU A 684 -26.72 10.47 32.95
CA LEU A 684 -26.76 11.56 33.95
C LEU A 684 -28.20 11.85 34.43
N GLN A 685 -29.17 11.94 33.50
CA GLN A 685 -30.57 12.10 33.86
C GLN A 685 -31.10 10.93 34.72
N ALA A 686 -30.63 9.71 34.43
CA ALA A 686 -30.98 8.54 35.27
C ALA A 686 -30.34 8.62 36.65
N ALA A 687 -29.08 9.08 36.74
CA ALA A 687 -28.40 9.29 38.03
C ALA A 687 -29.13 10.31 38.89
N ASP A 688 -29.50 11.47 38.34
CA ASP A 688 -30.28 12.50 39.06
C ASP A 688 -31.56 11.93 39.64
N ARG A 689 -32.32 11.14 38.87
CA ARG A 689 -33.55 10.49 39.33
C ARG A 689 -33.31 9.46 40.44
N LEU A 690 -32.22 8.68 40.34
CA LEU A 690 -31.85 7.69 41.35
C LEU A 690 -31.39 8.37 42.64
N ASP A 691 -30.66 9.48 42.53
CA ASP A 691 -30.25 10.28 43.70
C ASP A 691 -31.45 10.92 44.43
N GLU A 692 -32.51 11.35 43.71
CA GLU A 692 -33.79 11.79 44.30
C GLU A 692 -34.43 10.67 45.14
N HIS A 693 -34.21 9.41 44.76
CA HIS A 693 -34.66 8.23 45.52
C HIS A 693 -33.63 7.75 46.53
N GLN A 694 -32.63 8.57 46.90
CA GLN A 694 -31.58 8.30 47.89
C GLN A 694 -30.68 7.09 47.51
N MET A 695 -30.62 6.73 46.23
CA MET A 695 -29.71 5.73 45.70
C MET A 695 -28.46 6.43 45.13
N ARG A 696 -27.34 6.34 45.85
CA ARG A 696 -26.08 6.92 45.40
C ARG A 696 -25.59 6.21 44.15
N THR A 697 -25.37 6.98 43.08
CA THR A 697 -24.89 6.47 41.82
C THR A 697 -23.55 7.08 41.44
N ALA A 698 -22.82 6.40 40.56
CA ALA A 698 -21.73 7.01 39.83
C ALA A 698 -21.89 6.77 38.32
N VAL A 699 -21.54 7.77 37.52
CA VAL A 699 -21.59 7.67 36.05
C VAL A 699 -20.18 7.63 35.51
N ILE A 700 -19.88 6.60 34.71
CA ILE A 700 -18.60 6.38 34.03
C ILE A 700 -18.82 6.58 32.54
N CYS A 701 -18.04 7.46 31.96
CA CYS A 701 -17.97 7.66 30.53
C CYS A 701 -16.85 6.81 29.95
N LEU A 702 -17.14 5.95 28.94
CA LEU A 702 -16.16 5.20 28.17
C LEU A 702 -15.88 5.92 26.86
N GLY A 703 -14.72 6.51 26.77
CA GLY A 703 -14.24 7.17 25.57
C GLY A 703 -13.53 6.23 24.58
N GLU A 704 -12.85 5.19 25.08
CA GLU A 704 -12.16 4.16 24.27
C GLU A 704 -12.35 2.77 24.91
N PRO A 705 -13.45 2.08 24.60
CA PRO A 705 -13.81 0.82 25.25
C PRO A 705 -12.79 -0.31 25.07
N ALA A 706 -12.03 -0.31 23.99
CA ALA A 706 -10.98 -1.33 23.74
C ALA A 706 -9.91 -1.37 24.85
N ARG A 707 -9.70 -0.28 25.59
CA ARG A 707 -8.75 -0.24 26.71
C ARG A 707 -9.14 -1.10 27.91
N LEU A 708 -10.41 -1.51 27.99
CA LEU A 708 -10.92 -2.35 29.08
C LEU A 708 -10.64 -3.84 28.89
N ARG A 709 -10.16 -4.26 27.70
CA ARG A 709 -9.88 -5.67 27.43
C ARG A 709 -8.52 -6.12 27.94
N GLN A 710 -8.32 -7.45 28.01
CA GLN A 710 -6.98 -8.00 28.22
C GLN A 710 -6.11 -7.77 26.99
N PRO A 711 -4.84 -7.35 27.16
CA PRO A 711 -3.90 -7.32 26.05
C PRO A 711 -3.66 -8.74 25.54
N ARG A 712 -3.66 -8.88 24.22
CA ARG A 712 -3.39 -10.18 23.56
C ARG A 712 -1.90 -10.50 23.52
N ASP A 713 -1.06 -9.46 23.60
CA ASP A 713 0.39 -9.57 23.64
C ASP A 713 1.07 -8.33 24.28
N ALA A 714 2.41 -8.33 24.30
CA ALA A 714 3.22 -7.28 24.88
C ALA A 714 3.12 -5.93 24.14
N HIS A 715 2.81 -5.93 22.84
CA HIS A 715 2.67 -4.68 22.06
C HIS A 715 1.34 -3.99 22.39
N GLU A 716 0.31 -4.76 22.66
CA GLU A 716 -1.01 -4.25 23.01
C GLU A 716 -1.12 -3.77 24.47
N ALA A 717 -0.30 -4.30 25.37
CA ALA A 717 -0.36 -4.01 26.79
C ALA A 717 -0.32 -2.50 27.14
N PRO A 718 0.49 -1.64 26.49
CA PRO A 718 0.49 -0.20 26.77
C PRO A 718 -0.81 0.53 26.38
N PHE A 719 -1.67 -0.10 25.59
CA PHE A 719 -2.93 0.46 25.10
C PHE A 719 -4.16 -0.07 25.84
N THR A 720 -3.97 -0.82 26.92
CA THR A 720 -5.03 -1.36 27.79
C THR A 720 -4.87 -0.87 29.22
N LEU A 721 -5.97 -0.80 29.98
CA LEU A 721 -5.90 -0.48 31.40
C LEU A 721 -5.38 -1.66 32.21
N ASP A 722 -4.59 -1.40 33.24
CA ASP A 722 -4.20 -2.40 34.20
C ASP A 722 -5.36 -2.74 35.17
N ASP A 723 -5.21 -3.83 35.92
CA ASP A 723 -6.26 -4.30 36.87
C ASP A 723 -6.53 -3.29 37.99
N THR A 724 -5.54 -2.46 38.35
CA THR A 724 -5.72 -1.43 39.40
C THR A 724 -6.62 -0.32 38.88
N ALA A 725 -6.38 0.18 37.68
CA ALA A 725 -7.19 1.21 37.04
C ALA A 725 -8.61 0.68 36.74
N LEU A 726 -8.72 -0.56 36.27
CA LEU A 726 -10.01 -1.22 36.07
C LEU A 726 -10.83 -1.34 37.39
N SER A 727 -10.19 -1.81 38.45
CA SER A 727 -10.86 -1.98 39.76
C SER A 727 -11.25 -0.64 40.40
N ALA A 728 -10.53 0.43 40.08
CA ALA A 728 -10.91 1.78 40.53
C ALA A 728 -12.16 2.31 39.82
N LEU A 729 -12.35 1.99 38.56
CA LEU A 729 -13.54 2.37 37.78
C LEU A 729 -14.73 1.44 38.05
N PHE A 730 -14.47 0.14 38.17
CA PHE A 730 -15.47 -0.92 38.28
C PHE A 730 -15.22 -1.77 39.54
N PRO A 731 -15.54 -1.25 40.73
CA PRO A 731 -15.45 -2.06 41.95
C PRO A 731 -16.36 -3.30 41.87
N THR A 732 -15.80 -4.47 42.16
CA THR A 732 -16.50 -5.77 42.04
C THR A 732 -17.75 -5.90 42.89
N THR A 733 -17.88 -5.06 43.94
CA THR A 733 -18.99 -5.05 44.88
C THR A 733 -20.17 -4.18 44.43
N VAL A 734 -20.00 -3.40 43.36
CA VAL A 734 -21.04 -2.46 42.92
C VAL A 734 -21.66 -2.93 41.61
N PRO A 735 -22.98 -3.18 41.54
CA PRO A 735 -23.63 -3.55 40.28
C PRO A 735 -23.59 -2.40 39.29
N TRP A 736 -23.51 -2.72 38.01
CA TRP A 736 -23.46 -1.73 36.95
C TRP A 736 -24.44 -2.02 35.81
N CYS A 737 -24.90 -0.94 35.16
CA CYS A 737 -25.73 -0.97 33.95
C CYS A 737 -25.10 -0.12 32.87
N SER A 738 -25.09 -0.62 31.65
CA SER A 738 -24.55 0.11 30.51
C SER A 738 -25.63 0.74 29.64
N CYS A 739 -25.39 1.97 29.23
CA CYS A 739 -26.13 2.66 28.20
C CYS A 739 -25.27 2.74 26.93
N SER A 740 -25.53 1.86 25.98
CA SER A 740 -24.86 1.78 24.70
C SER A 740 -25.87 1.45 23.61
N MET A 741 -25.67 2.00 22.40
CA MET A 741 -26.48 1.68 21.22
C MET A 741 -26.04 0.40 20.51
N ARG A 742 -25.00 -0.23 20.99
CA ARG A 742 -24.40 -1.39 20.34
C ARG A 742 -24.71 -2.63 21.12
N ALA A 743 -25.12 -3.71 20.43
CA ALA A 743 -25.09 -5.04 21.04
C ALA A 743 -23.64 -5.32 21.44
N ALA A 744 -23.42 -5.52 22.72
CA ALA A 744 -22.07 -5.53 23.27
C ALA A 744 -21.64 -6.90 23.82
N PRO A 745 -21.59 -7.98 23.02
CA PRO A 745 -21.09 -9.26 23.51
C PRO A 745 -19.61 -9.20 23.88
N TRP A 746 -18.82 -8.40 23.16
CA TRP A 746 -17.35 -8.39 23.28
C TRP A 746 -16.84 -7.62 24.51
N TRP A 747 -17.43 -6.47 24.86
CA TRP A 747 -16.98 -5.71 26.04
C TRP A 747 -17.60 -6.24 27.35
N GLN A 748 -18.79 -6.81 27.31
CA GLN A 748 -19.36 -7.53 28.46
C GLN A 748 -18.49 -8.73 28.84
N SER A 749 -17.97 -9.48 27.88
CA SER A 749 -17.01 -10.57 28.13
C SER A 749 -15.65 -10.05 28.62
N SER A 750 -15.25 -8.83 28.25
CA SER A 750 -13.99 -8.21 28.69
C SER A 750 -14.10 -7.58 30.08
N CYS A 751 -15.26 -7.05 30.45
CA CYS A 751 -15.52 -6.53 31.80
C CYS A 751 -15.76 -7.63 32.86
N CYS A 752 -16.01 -8.87 32.44
CA CYS A 752 -16.14 -10.02 33.35
C CYS A 752 -14.85 -10.44 34.07
N ARG A 753 -13.73 -9.73 33.89
CA ARG A 753 -12.51 -9.97 34.66
C ARG A 753 -12.70 -9.81 36.18
N SER A 754 -13.64 -8.97 36.59
CA SER A 754 -13.87 -8.66 38.00
C SER A 754 -15.06 -9.43 38.63
N ALA A 755 -15.74 -10.27 37.84
CA ALA A 755 -16.90 -11.03 38.32
C ALA A 755 -16.68 -12.55 38.42
N CYS A 756 -15.45 -13.06 38.14
CA CYS A 756 -15.05 -14.45 38.36
C CYS A 756 -14.01 -14.57 39.45
#